data_1b23edc761ba131653befe91d2d29d17
#
_entry.id   1b23edc761ba131653befe91d2d29d17
#
_cell.length_a   1.000
_cell.length_b   1.000
_cell.length_c   1.000
_cell.angle_alpha   90.00
_cell.angle_beta   90.00
_cell.angle_gamma   90.00
#
_symmetry.space_group_name_H-M   'P 1'
#
loop_
_entity.id
_entity.type
_entity.pdbx_description
1 polymer ?
#
loop_
_entity_poly.entity_id
_entity_poly.type
_entity_poly.pdbx_seq_one_letter_code
_entity_poly.pdbx_strand_id
1 'polypeptide(L)'
;EPEHISDGLNKYYEKEKKSPDDFLNRLIPLALGEQDGQESCHRLVLRLKAALSQFDNASIYTIHGFCQRVLRDYAFLCGAPLDVELSDDSRERLLIPAQDFWRQKVATDATLAQLVFDRKCTPEGMLAKIKSYTGRPYLKFRRPEGNLKEAQANLQETWQKVCGQLEDLEKAFWTIFPKLNGQTYKRKTFENVFTDLKTNAESNRLPRLSKQTLGKLSLFSIDTLNSKLKKEYKADADALEIIQLQALANLGRDLQAMESAEEAVFICLQLDLLSHINQSIAEQKKLRRERVFDDLLLDVHQALTTNEHGNALAKAAAANWEIALIDEFQDTDPLQYEIFRQIFIEQGCPLFLVGDPKQAIYSFRGADIYAYLQAAQDADRHYTLAVNYRSHAKLINGISALFKQKKHPFVLENIDYSEVSASRAESRLLPHRPAIQVRWLNTDDQTGKEILRGRAAEYCADEIAFALNEAAEGRLNFKGRALESGDIAVLVRTNNEAAMIAGKLKQRRIQSVLLSRQSVXXXEADSLSALIGFWLNPRQTDWLRFVLTGILFGYTAKEIYELNHNEHQLLKWLESSAEAMEKWRKGGIFAAVQQFAARHDIETRLLKGGNERSLTNYYQILELLAEEDSQSRNPAALHKWLNEQISRARSGHFPSDAQTIRLESDEKLVKIVTMHASKGLQYPLVYCPFAWDTKDNSKENWKILHTDNHETELLAKSQTSEAELSHLADEKTAXXXXTPALCRPYPRRRTAQHLRRRQQKLYAKQSFCLSARRFAGCRPRKRQPKL
;
A
#
# COMPACT_ATOMS: atom_id res chain seq x y z
N GLU A 1 -11.87 -27.74 18.75
CA GLU A 1 -13.20 -27.98 18.29
C GLU A 1 -13.56 -29.46 18.11
N PRO A 2 -12.66 -30.37 17.69
CA PRO A 2 -12.97 -31.79 17.74
C PRO A 2 -13.34 -32.30 19.15
N GLU A 3 -12.74 -31.74 20.20
CA GLU A 3 -13.12 -32.04 21.59
C GLU A 3 -14.57 -31.65 21.88
N HIS A 4 -14.95 -30.43 21.45
CA HIS A 4 -16.32 -29.93 21.62
C HIS A 4 -17.34 -30.83 20.91
N ILE A 5 -17.00 -31.29 19.68
CA ILE A 5 -17.85 -32.19 18.91
C ILE A 5 -17.93 -33.58 19.61
N SER A 6 -16.78 -34.09 20.08
CA SER A 6 -16.72 -35.36 20.83
C SER A 6 -17.57 -35.34 22.11
N ASP A 7 -17.43 -34.25 22.89
CA ASP A 7 -18.23 -34.03 24.10
C ASP A 7 -19.73 -33.88 23.77
N GLY A 8 -20.01 -33.16 22.69
CA GLY A 8 -21.36 -32.96 22.19
C GLY A 8 -22.02 -34.26 21.78
N LEU A 9 -21.28 -35.18 21.09
CA LEU A 9 -21.73 -36.51 20.73
C LEU A 9 -22.07 -37.35 21.96
N ASN A 10 -21.21 -37.37 22.96
CA ASN A 10 -21.47 -38.11 24.22
C ASN A 10 -22.72 -37.58 24.89
N LYS A 11 -22.84 -36.29 25.04
CA LYS A 11 -24.01 -35.61 25.65
C LYS A 11 -25.29 -35.81 24.83
N TYR A 12 -25.18 -35.90 23.52
CA TYR A 12 -26.32 -36.16 22.61
C TYR A 12 -26.96 -37.52 22.92
N TYR A 13 -26.13 -38.56 23.08
CA TYR A 13 -26.63 -39.90 23.39
C TYR A 13 -27.07 -40.04 24.85
N GLU A 14 -26.44 -39.33 25.79
CA GLU A 14 -26.86 -39.31 27.20
C GLU A 14 -28.23 -38.64 27.40
N LYS A 15 -28.56 -37.65 26.56
CA LYS A 15 -29.78 -36.80 26.68
C LYS A 15 -30.84 -37.12 25.60
N GLU A 16 -31.08 -38.36 25.35
CA GLU A 16 -32.12 -38.82 24.40
C GLU A 16 -32.04 -38.12 23.03
N LYS A 17 -30.83 -38.09 22.46
CA LYS A 17 -30.55 -37.55 21.11
C LYS A 17 -30.76 -36.02 21.01
N LYS A 18 -30.48 -35.25 22.11
CA LYS A 18 -30.50 -33.79 22.11
C LYS A 18 -29.22 -33.21 22.71
N SER A 19 -28.52 -32.42 21.93
CA SER A 19 -27.41 -31.58 22.43
C SER A 19 -27.91 -30.18 22.84
N PRO A 20 -27.30 -29.50 23.79
CA PRO A 20 -27.56 -28.08 24.03
C PRO A 20 -27.11 -27.18 22.86
N ASP A 21 -26.32 -27.72 21.93
CA ASP A 21 -25.83 -27.01 20.76
C ASP A 21 -26.69 -27.36 19.52
N ASP A 22 -27.39 -26.37 18.98
CA ASP A 22 -28.24 -26.51 17.80
C ASP A 22 -27.50 -26.97 16.55
N PHE A 23 -26.21 -26.61 16.43
CA PHE A 23 -25.37 -27.06 15.34
C PHE A 23 -25.14 -28.57 15.41
N LEU A 24 -24.79 -29.08 16.58
CA LEU A 24 -24.57 -30.52 16.80
C LEU A 24 -25.84 -31.31 16.62
N ASN A 25 -27.01 -30.77 16.96
CA ASN A 25 -28.30 -31.43 16.73
C ASN A 25 -28.60 -31.66 15.25
N ARG A 26 -28.01 -30.82 14.36
CA ARG A 26 -28.13 -31.03 12.91
C ARG A 26 -27.01 -31.89 12.32
N LEU A 27 -25.79 -31.69 12.82
CA LEU A 27 -24.58 -32.33 12.31
C LEU A 27 -24.55 -33.84 12.64
N ILE A 28 -24.88 -34.23 13.87
CA ILE A 28 -24.77 -35.61 14.34
C ILE A 28 -25.64 -36.56 13.51
N PRO A 29 -26.93 -36.27 13.29
CA PRO A 29 -27.76 -37.17 12.43
C PRO A 29 -27.23 -37.28 11.01
N LEU A 30 -26.70 -36.17 10.44
CA LEU A 30 -26.12 -36.18 9.10
C LEU A 30 -24.85 -37.04 9.06
N ALA A 31 -24.01 -36.98 10.07
CA ALA A 31 -22.74 -37.70 10.16
C ALA A 31 -22.95 -39.21 10.41
N LEU A 32 -24.04 -39.60 11.08
CA LEU A 32 -24.38 -40.99 11.38
C LEU A 32 -25.17 -41.65 10.22
N GLY A 33 -25.92 -40.85 9.46
CA GLY A 33 -26.72 -41.36 8.34
C GLY A 33 -27.80 -42.34 8.79
N GLU A 34 -28.05 -43.38 7.99
CA GLU A 34 -29.04 -44.44 8.28
C GLU A 34 -28.54 -45.41 9.37
N GLN A 35 -27.29 -45.38 9.75
CA GLN A 35 -26.67 -46.27 10.75
C GLN A 35 -26.65 -45.60 12.14
N ASP A 36 -27.82 -45.14 12.57
CA ASP A 36 -27.94 -44.49 13.88
C ASP A 36 -27.97 -45.54 15.00
N GLY A 37 -26.83 -45.76 15.61
CA GLY A 37 -26.67 -46.68 16.70
C GLY A 37 -25.45 -46.38 17.56
N GLN A 38 -25.42 -46.95 18.74
CA GLN A 38 -24.36 -46.76 19.72
C GLN A 38 -22.98 -47.12 19.16
N GLU A 39 -22.88 -48.14 18.31
CA GLU A 39 -21.67 -48.59 17.66
C GLU A 39 -21.17 -47.59 16.61
N SER A 40 -22.08 -47.00 15.85
CA SER A 40 -21.75 -45.96 14.84
C SER A 40 -21.26 -44.64 15.54
N CYS A 41 -21.90 -44.30 16.64
CA CYS A 41 -21.46 -43.17 17.49
C CYS A 41 -20.05 -43.44 18.04
N HIS A 42 -19.79 -44.63 18.56
CA HIS A 42 -18.48 -45.00 19.11
C HIS A 42 -17.39 -44.90 18.01
N ARG A 43 -17.69 -45.40 16.81
CA ARG A 43 -16.76 -45.26 15.66
C ARG A 43 -16.49 -43.78 15.29
N LEU A 44 -17.52 -42.94 15.28
CA LEU A 44 -17.38 -41.51 15.02
C LEU A 44 -16.50 -40.83 16.09
N VAL A 45 -16.74 -41.16 17.38
CA VAL A 45 -15.92 -40.63 18.49
C VAL A 45 -14.45 -41.06 18.32
N LEU A 46 -14.18 -42.32 17.95
CA LEU A 46 -12.81 -42.79 17.73
C LEU A 46 -12.14 -42.04 16.57
N ARG A 47 -12.87 -41.79 15.47
CA ARG A 47 -12.38 -41.02 14.33
C ARG A 47 -12.05 -39.57 14.75
N LEU A 48 -12.91 -38.93 15.56
CA LEU A 48 -12.68 -37.59 16.05
C LEU A 48 -11.47 -37.52 16.99
N LYS A 49 -11.29 -38.51 17.86
CA LYS A 49 -10.12 -38.62 18.73
C LYS A 49 -8.83 -38.81 17.93
N ALA A 50 -8.87 -39.67 16.88
CA ALA A 50 -7.74 -39.88 15.99
C ALA A 50 -7.40 -38.57 15.24
N ALA A 51 -8.41 -37.84 14.73
CA ALA A 51 -8.22 -36.57 14.07
C ALA A 51 -7.61 -35.52 15.04
N LEU A 52 -8.08 -35.52 16.29
CA LEU A 52 -7.53 -34.58 17.31
C LEU A 52 -6.05 -34.89 17.62
N SER A 53 -5.70 -36.19 17.75
CA SER A 53 -4.30 -36.57 18.03
C SER A 53 -3.36 -36.31 16.86
N GLN A 54 -3.91 -36.19 15.64
CA GLN A 54 -3.14 -35.86 14.42
C GLN A 54 -3.30 -34.41 13.99
N PHE A 55 -3.91 -33.55 14.82
CA PHE A 55 -4.24 -32.17 14.44
C PHE A 55 -3.02 -31.34 14.07
N ASP A 56 -1.89 -31.59 14.70
CA ASP A 56 -0.62 -30.88 14.36
C ASP A 56 -0.14 -31.18 12.91
N ASN A 57 -0.62 -32.27 12.31
CA ASN A 57 -0.34 -32.64 10.94
C ASN A 57 -1.44 -32.18 9.96
N ALA A 58 -2.45 -31.47 10.46
CA ALA A 58 -3.57 -31.03 9.62
C ALA A 58 -3.08 -30.09 8.49
N SER A 59 -3.65 -30.27 7.31
CA SER A 59 -3.31 -29.51 6.10
C SER A 59 -3.92 -28.09 6.13
N ILE A 60 -3.54 -27.28 7.12
CA ILE A 60 -3.96 -25.89 7.31
C ILE A 60 -2.76 -25.00 7.01
N TYR A 61 -2.77 -24.37 5.84
CA TYR A 61 -1.64 -23.61 5.32
C TYR A 61 -2.05 -22.22 4.86
N THR A 62 -1.11 -21.30 4.81
CA THR A 62 -1.20 -20.14 3.92
C THR A 62 -1.05 -20.66 2.47
N ILE A 63 -1.50 -19.91 1.47
CA ILE A 63 -1.36 -20.32 0.06
C ILE A 63 0.11 -20.60 -0.27
N HIS A 64 1.04 -19.73 0.19
CA HIS A 64 2.47 -19.95 0.00
C HIS A 64 2.98 -21.22 0.73
N GLY A 65 2.48 -21.46 1.94
CA GLY A 65 2.83 -22.68 2.70
C GLY A 65 2.35 -23.95 1.99
N PHE A 66 1.17 -23.90 1.37
CA PHE A 66 0.67 -24.99 0.52
C PHE A 66 1.61 -25.22 -0.68
N CYS A 67 1.99 -24.15 -1.39
CA CYS A 67 2.92 -24.25 -2.53
C CYS A 67 4.28 -24.79 -2.09
N GLN A 68 4.81 -24.36 -0.95
CA GLN A 68 6.06 -24.88 -0.37
C GLN A 68 5.93 -26.39 -0.10
N ARG A 69 4.78 -26.81 0.44
CA ARG A 69 4.50 -28.21 0.72
C ARG A 69 4.48 -29.03 -0.57
N VAL A 70 3.80 -28.54 -1.61
CA VAL A 70 3.75 -29.19 -2.95
C VAL A 70 5.17 -29.35 -3.52
N LEU A 71 5.97 -28.26 -3.52
CA LEU A 71 7.35 -28.30 -4.04
C LEU A 71 8.24 -29.28 -3.28
N ARG A 72 8.05 -29.40 -1.96
CA ARG A 72 8.81 -30.32 -1.12
C ARG A 72 8.38 -31.78 -1.32
N ASP A 73 7.08 -32.04 -1.21
CA ASP A 73 6.55 -33.41 -1.22
C ASP A 73 6.60 -34.03 -2.64
N TYR A 74 6.56 -33.20 -3.69
CA TYR A 74 6.59 -33.63 -5.09
C TYR A 74 7.78 -33.03 -5.86
N ALA A 75 8.93 -32.87 -5.20
CA ALA A 75 10.10 -32.17 -5.75
C ALA A 75 10.52 -32.72 -7.13
N PHE A 76 10.48 -34.04 -7.30
CA PHE A 76 10.85 -34.69 -8.58
C PHE A 76 9.87 -34.34 -9.70
N LEU A 77 8.58 -34.32 -9.43
CA LEU A 77 7.56 -33.94 -10.41
C LEU A 77 7.60 -32.46 -10.76
N CYS A 78 7.98 -31.65 -9.76
CA CYS A 78 8.14 -30.19 -9.95
C CYS A 78 9.45 -29.83 -10.66
N GLY A 79 10.44 -30.73 -10.70
CA GLY A 79 11.80 -30.38 -11.12
C GLY A 79 12.48 -29.43 -10.15
N ALA A 80 12.03 -29.41 -8.89
CA ALA A 80 12.51 -28.45 -7.88
C ALA A 80 13.70 -29.02 -7.11
N PRO A 81 14.67 -28.21 -6.72
CA PRO A 81 15.75 -28.67 -5.83
C PRO A 81 15.20 -29.05 -4.45
N LEU A 82 15.77 -30.10 -3.86
CA LEU A 82 15.32 -30.61 -2.54
C LEU A 82 15.64 -29.65 -1.39
N ASP A 83 16.79 -28.96 -1.50
CA ASP A 83 17.24 -27.96 -0.52
C ASP A 83 17.07 -26.55 -1.10
N VAL A 84 16.07 -25.82 -0.64
CA VAL A 84 15.78 -24.43 -1.04
C VAL A 84 15.80 -23.57 0.20
N GLU A 85 16.66 -22.57 0.21
CA GLU A 85 16.67 -21.56 1.26
C GLU A 85 15.72 -20.41 0.87
N LEU A 86 14.82 -20.07 1.79
CA LEU A 86 13.92 -18.91 1.61
C LEU A 86 14.66 -17.66 2.08
N SER A 87 14.82 -16.73 1.17
CA SER A 87 15.47 -15.44 1.42
C SER A 87 14.42 -14.33 1.45
N ASP A 88 14.54 -13.43 2.42
CA ASP A 88 13.72 -12.21 2.47
C ASP A 88 14.32 -11.08 1.63
N ASP A 89 15.52 -11.23 1.07
CA ASP A 89 16.22 -10.14 0.40
C ASP A 89 15.84 -10.01 -1.07
N SER A 90 14.63 -9.51 -1.28
CA SER A 90 14.14 -9.19 -2.63
C SER A 90 14.78 -7.92 -3.23
N ARG A 91 15.39 -7.04 -2.42
CA ARG A 91 15.88 -5.74 -2.91
C ARG A 91 17.17 -5.88 -3.72
N GLU A 92 18.18 -6.54 -3.16
CA GLU A 92 19.45 -6.75 -3.89
C GLU A 92 19.23 -7.56 -5.17
N ARG A 93 18.37 -8.55 -5.07
CA ARG A 93 17.98 -9.42 -6.17
C ARG A 93 17.39 -8.66 -7.37
N LEU A 94 16.69 -7.54 -7.14
CA LEU A 94 16.14 -6.68 -8.18
C LEU A 94 17.11 -5.55 -8.57
N LEU A 95 17.81 -5.00 -7.59
CA LEU A 95 18.62 -3.81 -7.79
C LEU A 95 19.90 -4.11 -8.60
N ILE A 96 20.57 -5.23 -8.31
CA ILE A 96 21.80 -5.61 -9.02
C ILE A 96 21.52 -5.77 -10.54
N PRO A 97 20.53 -6.56 -10.98
CA PRO A 97 20.20 -6.61 -12.41
C PRO A 97 19.82 -5.26 -13.00
N ALA A 98 19.12 -4.40 -12.24
CA ALA A 98 18.77 -3.05 -12.72
C ALA A 98 20.01 -2.20 -12.95
N GLN A 99 21.01 -2.29 -12.06
CA GLN A 99 22.28 -1.58 -12.22
C GLN A 99 23.12 -2.15 -13.37
N ASP A 100 23.09 -3.47 -13.57
CA ASP A 100 23.79 -4.13 -14.68
C ASP A 100 23.16 -3.75 -16.02
N PHE A 101 21.84 -3.76 -16.11
CA PHE A 101 21.12 -3.25 -17.29
C PHE A 101 21.54 -1.81 -17.60
N TRP A 102 21.62 -0.97 -16.56
CA TRP A 102 22.01 0.43 -16.70
C TRP A 102 23.42 0.55 -17.29
N ARG A 103 24.39 -0.21 -16.76
CA ARG A 103 25.77 -0.23 -17.27
C ARG A 103 25.84 -0.71 -18.71
N GLN A 104 25.08 -1.75 -19.06
CA GLN A 104 25.13 -2.40 -20.37
C GLN A 104 24.36 -1.64 -21.45
N LYS A 105 23.22 -1.03 -21.13
CA LYS A 105 22.33 -0.42 -22.11
C LYS A 105 22.35 1.11 -22.08
N VAL A 106 22.28 1.69 -20.88
CA VAL A 106 22.14 3.15 -20.74
C VAL A 106 23.51 3.84 -20.84
N ALA A 107 24.51 3.36 -20.09
CA ALA A 107 25.82 4.01 -20.04
C ALA A 107 26.62 3.88 -21.35
N THR A 108 26.30 2.89 -22.18
CA THR A 108 26.96 2.67 -23.48
C THR A 108 26.33 3.44 -24.63
N ASP A 109 25.14 4.02 -24.42
CA ASP A 109 24.40 4.76 -25.44
C ASP A 109 24.29 6.23 -25.02
N ALA A 110 24.98 7.12 -25.73
CA ALA A 110 25.03 8.54 -25.44
C ALA A 110 23.63 9.20 -25.44
N THR A 111 22.74 8.75 -26.33
CA THR A 111 21.37 9.26 -26.42
C THR A 111 20.56 8.89 -25.17
N LEU A 112 20.58 7.62 -24.80
CA LEU A 112 19.87 7.15 -23.60
C LEU A 112 20.47 7.77 -22.32
N ALA A 113 21.78 7.84 -22.23
CA ALA A 113 22.48 8.46 -21.10
C ALA A 113 22.04 9.93 -20.92
N GLN A 114 21.94 10.67 -22.03
CA GLN A 114 21.46 12.05 -21.99
C GLN A 114 20.00 12.13 -21.53
N LEU A 115 19.10 11.32 -22.11
CA LEU A 115 17.66 11.32 -21.78
C LEU A 115 17.42 11.02 -20.30
N VAL A 116 18.06 9.98 -19.76
CA VAL A 116 17.87 9.60 -18.35
C VAL A 116 18.48 10.64 -17.40
N PHE A 117 19.59 11.25 -17.77
CA PHE A 117 20.23 12.33 -17.00
C PHE A 117 19.30 13.54 -16.91
N ASP A 118 18.74 13.97 -18.04
CA ASP A 118 17.88 15.16 -18.13
C ASP A 118 16.59 14.97 -17.33
N ARG A 119 16.07 13.74 -17.25
CA ARG A 119 14.90 13.40 -16.41
C ARG A 119 15.26 13.06 -14.97
N LYS A 120 16.54 13.15 -14.60
CA LYS A 120 17.05 12.80 -13.27
C LYS A 120 16.65 11.37 -12.85
N CYS A 121 16.67 10.46 -13.82
CA CYS A 121 16.39 9.06 -13.57
C CYS A 121 17.64 8.34 -13.05
N THR A 122 17.44 7.44 -12.09
CA THR A 122 18.48 6.54 -11.59
C THR A 122 18.01 5.10 -11.76
N PRO A 123 18.89 4.10 -11.69
CA PRO A 123 18.48 2.70 -11.73
C PRO A 123 17.43 2.39 -10.67
N GLU A 124 17.61 2.89 -9.44
CA GLU A 124 16.69 2.71 -8.33
C GLU A 124 15.34 3.38 -8.60
N GLY A 125 15.37 4.59 -9.15
CA GLY A 125 14.16 5.35 -9.50
C GLY A 125 13.37 4.70 -10.64
N MET A 126 14.05 4.08 -11.61
CA MET A 126 13.40 3.35 -12.69
C MET A 126 12.82 2.02 -12.18
N LEU A 127 13.62 1.28 -11.39
CA LEU A 127 13.17 0.04 -10.74
C LEU A 127 11.92 0.30 -9.88
N ALA A 128 11.88 1.37 -9.12
CA ALA A 128 10.74 1.72 -8.26
C ALA A 128 9.42 1.86 -9.04
N LYS A 129 9.48 2.20 -10.33
CA LYS A 129 8.29 2.35 -11.19
C LYS A 129 7.76 1.02 -11.72
N ILE A 130 8.61 -0.02 -11.81
CA ILE A 130 8.27 -1.29 -12.46
C ILE A 130 8.33 -2.49 -11.50
N LYS A 131 8.90 -2.36 -10.30
CA LYS A 131 9.12 -3.49 -9.38
C LYS A 131 7.84 -4.26 -9.02
N SER A 132 6.69 -3.57 -8.98
CA SER A 132 5.39 -4.20 -8.68
C SER A 132 4.89 -5.12 -9.80
N TYR A 133 5.53 -5.09 -10.97
CA TYR A 133 5.15 -5.90 -12.13
C TYR A 133 6.13 -7.05 -12.40
N THR A 134 7.21 -7.16 -11.62
CA THR A 134 8.15 -8.29 -11.73
C THR A 134 7.49 -9.57 -11.20
N GLY A 135 7.82 -10.71 -11.80
CA GLY A 135 7.34 -12.01 -11.39
C GLY A 135 5.85 -12.27 -11.65
N ARG A 136 5.23 -11.53 -12.58
CA ARG A 136 3.81 -11.72 -12.92
C ARG A 136 3.68 -12.21 -14.37
N PRO A 137 3.71 -13.53 -14.60
CA PRO A 137 3.69 -14.07 -15.97
C PRO A 137 2.38 -13.84 -16.72
N TYR A 138 1.28 -13.61 -15.99
CA TYR A 138 -0.04 -13.35 -16.57
C TYR A 138 -0.18 -11.93 -17.14
N LEU A 139 0.74 -11.00 -16.81
CA LEU A 139 0.69 -9.62 -17.34
C LEU A 139 1.25 -9.56 -18.77
N LYS A 140 0.42 -9.17 -19.70
CA LYS A 140 0.84 -8.83 -21.07
C LYS A 140 1.25 -7.37 -21.13
N PHE A 141 2.32 -7.06 -21.83
CA PHE A 141 2.87 -5.69 -21.88
C PHE A 141 2.57 -5.08 -23.25
N ARG A 142 1.80 -3.97 -23.25
CA ARG A 142 1.56 -3.20 -24.47
C ARG A 142 2.81 -2.36 -24.77
N ARG A 143 3.58 -2.80 -25.75
CA ARG A 143 4.75 -2.03 -26.22
C ARG A 143 4.30 -0.92 -27.16
N PRO A 144 4.99 0.23 -27.19
CA PRO A 144 4.87 1.16 -28.32
C PRO A 144 5.24 0.45 -29.62
N GLU A 145 4.82 1.00 -30.75
CA GLU A 145 5.20 0.45 -32.05
C GLU A 145 6.72 0.40 -32.17
N GLY A 146 7.26 -0.78 -32.45
CA GLY A 146 8.68 -1.00 -32.60
C GLY A 146 9.42 -1.30 -31.29
N ASN A 147 10.72 -1.39 -31.42
CA ASN A 147 11.66 -1.66 -30.32
C ASN A 147 12.34 -0.37 -29.85
N LEU A 148 13.22 -0.47 -28.85
CA LEU A 148 13.91 0.68 -28.26
C LEU A 148 14.71 1.48 -29.30
N LYS A 149 15.39 0.81 -30.24
CA LYS A 149 16.17 1.48 -31.29
C LYS A 149 15.28 2.24 -32.27
N GLU A 150 14.15 1.64 -32.66
CA GLU A 150 13.15 2.29 -33.53
C GLU A 150 12.53 3.50 -32.86
N ALA A 151 12.24 3.39 -31.58
CA ALA A 151 11.72 4.52 -30.78
C ALA A 151 12.75 5.68 -30.70
N GLN A 152 14.06 5.35 -30.54
CA GLN A 152 15.13 6.35 -30.57
C GLN A 152 15.25 7.01 -31.96
N ALA A 153 15.19 6.23 -33.04
CA ALA A 153 15.25 6.73 -34.41
C ALA A 153 14.06 7.67 -34.70
N ASN A 154 12.85 7.28 -34.30
CA ASN A 154 11.66 8.12 -34.44
C ASN A 154 11.77 9.44 -33.65
N LEU A 155 12.31 9.40 -32.45
CA LEU A 155 12.56 10.61 -31.64
C LEU A 155 13.54 11.54 -32.37
N GLN A 156 14.62 11.00 -32.92
CA GLN A 156 15.62 11.78 -33.68
C GLN A 156 15.03 12.39 -34.96
N GLU A 157 14.27 11.60 -35.72
CA GLU A 157 13.60 12.07 -36.96
C GLU A 157 12.60 13.20 -36.64
N THR A 158 11.80 13.02 -35.61
CA THR A 158 10.81 14.02 -35.20
C THR A 158 11.50 15.33 -34.80
N TRP A 159 12.62 15.24 -34.07
CA TRP A 159 13.40 16.41 -33.66
C TRP A 159 14.00 17.12 -34.89
N GLN A 160 14.52 16.38 -35.85
CA GLN A 160 15.07 16.95 -37.10
C GLN A 160 13.99 17.72 -37.89
N LYS A 161 12.74 17.21 -37.91
CA LYS A 161 11.59 17.91 -38.53
C LYS A 161 11.34 19.27 -37.85
N VAL A 162 11.37 19.31 -36.53
CA VAL A 162 11.23 20.55 -35.76
C VAL A 162 12.35 21.53 -36.09
N CYS A 163 13.60 21.07 -36.10
CA CYS A 163 14.78 21.90 -36.39
C CYS A 163 14.70 22.54 -37.78
N GLY A 164 14.29 21.76 -38.79
CA GLY A 164 14.19 22.24 -40.19
C GLY A 164 13.16 23.36 -40.42
N GLN A 165 12.19 23.51 -39.51
CA GLN A 165 11.12 24.49 -39.63
C GLN A 165 11.26 25.69 -38.67
N LEU A 166 12.21 25.64 -37.74
CA LEU A 166 12.21 26.47 -36.54
C LEU A 166 12.31 27.98 -36.83
N GLU A 167 13.13 28.38 -37.81
CA GLU A 167 13.29 29.80 -38.17
C GLU A 167 11.99 30.39 -38.76
N ASP A 168 11.37 29.67 -39.69
CA ASP A 168 10.12 30.13 -40.32
C ASP A 168 8.96 30.16 -39.33
N LEU A 169 8.94 29.21 -38.42
CA LEU A 169 7.92 29.14 -37.38
C LEU A 169 8.07 30.27 -36.35
N GLU A 170 9.29 30.64 -36.01
CA GLU A 170 9.54 31.79 -35.14
C GLU A 170 9.07 33.08 -35.79
N LYS A 171 9.39 33.29 -37.10
CA LYS A 171 8.90 34.45 -37.86
C LYS A 171 7.35 34.49 -37.84
N ALA A 172 6.71 33.36 -38.12
CA ALA A 172 5.25 33.22 -38.12
C ALA A 172 4.66 33.58 -36.73
N PHE A 173 5.28 33.09 -35.64
CA PHE A 173 4.85 33.39 -34.28
C PHE A 173 4.90 34.90 -33.98
N TRP A 174 6.03 35.55 -34.30
CA TRP A 174 6.18 36.96 -33.97
C TRP A 174 5.25 37.84 -34.80
N THR A 175 4.86 37.38 -36.01
CA THR A 175 3.85 38.09 -36.85
C THR A 175 2.46 38.07 -36.20
N ILE A 176 2.03 36.95 -35.64
CA ILE A 176 0.70 36.86 -35.00
C ILE A 176 0.71 37.25 -33.52
N PHE A 177 1.88 37.37 -32.90
CA PHE A 177 2.04 37.64 -31.46
C PHE A 177 1.23 38.85 -30.98
N PRO A 178 1.18 39.99 -31.71
CA PRO A 178 0.38 41.14 -31.24
C PRO A 178 -1.11 40.88 -31.12
N LYS A 179 -1.63 39.83 -31.82
CA LYS A 179 -3.05 39.44 -31.85
C LYS A 179 -3.39 38.42 -30.77
N LEU A 180 -2.37 37.86 -30.08
CA LEU A 180 -2.57 36.85 -29.02
C LEU A 180 -2.80 37.54 -27.68
N ASN A 181 -3.49 36.82 -26.78
CA ASN A 181 -3.78 37.27 -25.42
C ASN A 181 -2.47 37.42 -24.59
N GLY A 182 -2.09 38.62 -24.23
CA GLY A 182 -0.87 38.94 -23.52
C GLY A 182 -0.76 38.38 -22.08
N GLN A 183 -1.85 37.95 -21.48
CA GLN A 183 -1.80 37.26 -20.18
C GLN A 183 -1.22 35.85 -20.34
N THR A 184 -1.59 35.17 -21.47
CA THR A 184 -1.10 33.81 -21.78
C THR A 184 0.25 33.85 -22.48
N TYR A 185 0.38 34.75 -23.49
CA TYR A 185 1.58 34.85 -24.35
C TYR A 185 2.40 36.07 -23.92
N LYS A 186 3.32 35.89 -22.97
CA LYS A 186 4.24 36.93 -22.48
C LYS A 186 5.50 36.92 -23.33
N ARG A 187 5.87 38.06 -23.90
CA ARG A 187 6.99 38.22 -24.83
C ARG A 187 8.28 37.55 -24.34
N LYS A 188 8.76 37.94 -23.19
CA LYS A 188 10.00 37.39 -22.58
C LYS A 188 9.96 35.86 -22.42
N THR A 189 8.78 35.30 -22.12
CA THR A 189 8.63 33.86 -21.97
C THR A 189 8.86 33.14 -23.31
N PHE A 190 8.28 33.66 -24.41
CA PHE A 190 8.41 33.01 -25.71
C PHE A 190 9.75 33.31 -26.39
N GLU A 191 10.37 34.43 -26.14
CA GLU A 191 11.78 34.67 -26.48
C GLU A 191 12.67 33.61 -25.88
N ASN A 192 12.50 33.29 -24.58
CA ASN A 192 13.23 32.20 -23.92
C ASN A 192 12.93 30.82 -24.52
N VAL A 193 11.67 30.55 -24.90
CA VAL A 193 11.26 29.29 -25.54
C VAL A 193 11.98 29.12 -26.88
N PHE A 194 11.94 30.12 -27.75
CA PHE A 194 12.62 30.04 -29.07
C PHE A 194 14.14 30.02 -28.94
N THR A 195 14.72 30.75 -28.00
CA THR A 195 16.16 30.66 -27.68
C THR A 195 16.54 29.23 -27.26
N ASP A 196 15.75 28.64 -26.36
CA ASP A 196 15.98 27.26 -25.89
C ASP A 196 15.91 26.27 -27.05
N LEU A 197 14.89 26.38 -27.92
CA LEU A 197 14.73 25.52 -29.10
C LEU A 197 15.93 25.66 -30.09
N LYS A 198 16.35 26.90 -30.40
CA LYS A 198 17.47 27.16 -31.29
C LYS A 198 18.78 26.62 -30.73
N THR A 199 19.09 26.90 -29.47
CA THR A 199 20.31 26.41 -28.81
C THR A 199 20.40 24.88 -28.90
N ASN A 200 19.26 24.21 -28.71
CA ASN A 200 19.18 22.75 -28.81
C ASN A 200 19.33 22.28 -30.28
N ALA A 201 18.75 23.00 -31.26
CA ALA A 201 18.84 22.65 -32.67
C ALA A 201 20.29 22.74 -33.18
N GLU A 202 21.04 23.77 -32.73
CA GLU A 202 22.46 23.96 -33.08
C GLU A 202 23.38 22.85 -32.56
N SER A 203 22.97 22.19 -31.46
CA SER A 203 23.82 21.18 -30.80
C SER A 203 23.90 19.84 -31.55
N ASN A 204 23.05 19.62 -32.54
CA ASN A 204 22.91 18.36 -33.31
C ASN A 204 22.75 17.12 -32.40
N ARG A 205 22.13 17.32 -31.22
CA ARG A 205 21.84 16.29 -30.23
C ARG A 205 20.35 16.28 -29.95
N LEU A 206 19.89 15.32 -29.20
CA LEU A 206 18.51 15.32 -28.72
C LEU A 206 18.26 16.55 -27.82
N PRO A 207 17.08 17.16 -27.90
CA PRO A 207 16.85 18.45 -27.24
C PRO A 207 16.84 18.32 -25.70
N ARG A 208 17.53 19.26 -25.05
CA ARG A 208 17.49 19.48 -23.60
C ARG A 208 16.57 20.63 -23.27
N LEU A 209 15.29 20.48 -23.61
CA LEU A 209 14.33 21.57 -23.42
C LEU A 209 14.09 21.83 -21.93
N SER A 210 14.11 23.11 -21.56
CA SER A 210 13.84 23.52 -20.18
C SER A 210 12.41 23.20 -19.77
N LYS A 211 12.16 23.03 -18.46
CA LYS A 211 10.79 22.84 -17.94
C LYS A 211 9.84 23.93 -18.35
N GLN A 212 10.35 25.16 -18.53
CA GLN A 212 9.57 26.30 -18.98
C GLN A 212 9.12 26.07 -20.43
N THR A 213 10.01 25.65 -21.30
CA THR A 213 9.74 25.34 -22.71
C THR A 213 8.73 24.21 -22.81
N LEU A 214 9.02 23.08 -22.17
CA LEU A 214 8.11 21.90 -22.16
C LEU A 214 6.70 22.28 -21.71
N GLY A 215 6.58 23.10 -20.66
CA GLY A 215 5.29 23.56 -20.13
C GLY A 215 4.56 24.56 -21.06
N LYS A 216 5.18 24.98 -22.18
CA LYS A 216 4.58 25.92 -23.14
C LYS A 216 4.30 25.29 -24.50
N LEU A 217 4.74 24.05 -24.75
CA LEU A 217 4.53 23.40 -26.05
C LEU A 217 3.05 23.27 -26.42
N SER A 218 2.19 22.99 -25.45
CA SER A 218 0.74 22.88 -25.65
C SER A 218 0.07 24.20 -26.08
N LEU A 219 0.74 25.34 -25.88
CA LEU A 219 0.23 26.66 -26.30
C LEU A 219 0.34 26.86 -27.81
N PHE A 220 1.07 26.01 -28.53
CA PHE A 220 1.16 26.04 -29.99
C PHE A 220 0.03 25.21 -30.65
N SER A 221 -0.80 24.49 -29.91
CA SER A 221 -1.92 23.76 -30.54
C SER A 221 -2.94 24.72 -31.15
N ILE A 222 -3.53 24.31 -32.28
CA ILE A 222 -4.48 25.15 -33.03
C ILE A 222 -5.68 25.60 -32.17
N ASP A 223 -6.21 24.69 -31.34
CA ASP A 223 -7.32 24.99 -30.44
C ASP A 223 -6.96 26.07 -29.41
N THR A 224 -5.73 25.98 -28.87
CA THR A 224 -5.26 26.93 -27.89
C THR A 224 -4.98 28.30 -28.56
N LEU A 225 -4.29 28.32 -29.71
CA LEU A 225 -4.01 29.53 -30.44
C LEU A 225 -5.33 30.27 -30.78
N ASN A 226 -6.30 29.56 -31.40
CA ASN A 226 -7.62 30.12 -31.75
C ASN A 226 -8.39 30.62 -30.52
N SER A 227 -8.41 29.86 -29.43
CA SER A 227 -9.14 30.22 -28.21
C SER A 227 -8.53 31.47 -27.54
N LYS A 228 -7.22 31.71 -27.71
CA LYS A 228 -6.45 32.80 -27.11
C LYS A 228 -6.19 33.99 -28.02
N LEU A 229 -6.78 34.04 -29.22
CA LEU A 229 -6.80 35.28 -30.00
C LEU A 229 -7.60 36.35 -29.21
N LYS A 230 -7.20 37.63 -29.35
CA LYS A 230 -7.97 38.76 -28.78
C LYS A 230 -9.33 38.84 -29.46
N LYS A 231 -10.34 39.31 -28.75
CA LYS A 231 -11.75 39.37 -29.22
C LYS A 231 -11.91 40.09 -30.55
N GLU A 232 -11.12 41.15 -30.75
CA GLU A 232 -11.14 41.98 -31.96
C GLU A 232 -10.67 41.28 -33.23
N TYR A 233 -9.93 40.17 -33.09
CA TYR A 233 -9.39 39.38 -34.22
C TYR A 233 -10.06 38.01 -34.40
N LYS A 234 -11.10 37.70 -33.62
CA LYS A 234 -11.76 36.39 -33.75
C LYS A 234 -12.75 36.29 -34.90
N ALA A 235 -13.23 37.45 -35.39
CA ALA A 235 -14.28 37.51 -36.41
C ALA A 235 -13.77 37.66 -37.85
N ASP A 236 -12.58 38.27 -38.04
CA ASP A 236 -12.02 38.62 -39.35
C ASP A 236 -10.55 38.19 -39.52
N ALA A 237 -10.29 36.89 -39.33
CA ALA A 237 -8.97 36.34 -39.57
C ALA A 237 -8.71 36.30 -41.08
N ASP A 238 -7.78 37.09 -41.61
CA ASP A 238 -7.42 37.10 -43.05
C ASP A 238 -6.68 35.80 -43.43
N ALA A 239 -6.50 35.57 -44.71
CA ALA A 239 -5.85 34.36 -45.27
C ALA A 239 -4.40 34.17 -44.78
N LEU A 240 -3.68 35.27 -44.58
CA LEU A 240 -2.30 35.24 -44.05
C LEU A 240 -2.26 34.79 -42.60
N GLU A 241 -3.20 35.25 -41.78
CA GLU A 241 -3.29 34.82 -40.35
C GLU A 241 -3.64 33.34 -40.25
N ILE A 242 -4.53 32.83 -41.11
CA ILE A 242 -4.91 31.41 -41.17
C ILE A 242 -3.67 30.56 -41.49
N ILE A 243 -2.87 30.97 -42.51
CA ILE A 243 -1.64 30.26 -42.93
C ILE A 243 -0.64 30.23 -41.74
N GLN A 244 -0.43 31.34 -41.06
CA GLN A 244 0.52 31.44 -39.96
C GLN A 244 0.03 30.63 -38.76
N LEU A 245 -1.26 30.69 -38.45
CA LEU A 245 -1.86 29.86 -37.37
C LEU A 245 -1.71 28.37 -37.69
N GLN A 246 -1.89 28.01 -38.97
CA GLN A 246 -1.76 26.62 -39.39
C GLN A 246 -0.30 26.11 -39.32
N ALA A 247 0.67 26.98 -39.72
CA ALA A 247 2.11 26.67 -39.62
C ALA A 247 2.50 26.45 -38.13
N LEU A 248 2.05 27.34 -37.25
CA LEU A 248 2.30 27.19 -35.81
C LEU A 248 1.59 25.98 -35.18
N ALA A 249 0.40 25.63 -35.64
CA ALA A 249 -0.32 24.45 -35.22
C ALA A 249 0.42 23.17 -35.68
N ASN A 250 1.07 23.18 -36.83
CA ASN A 250 1.91 22.08 -37.31
C ASN A 250 3.13 21.92 -36.38
N LEU A 251 3.80 23.04 -36.05
CA LEU A 251 4.90 23.00 -35.07
C LEU A 251 4.40 22.41 -33.73
N GLY A 252 3.24 22.87 -33.26
CA GLY A 252 2.64 22.34 -32.04
C GLY A 252 2.42 20.84 -32.09
N ARG A 253 1.98 20.34 -33.26
CA ARG A 253 1.79 18.90 -33.49
C ARG A 253 3.12 18.14 -33.51
N ASP A 254 4.13 18.69 -34.18
CA ASP A 254 5.47 18.09 -34.25
C ASP A 254 6.14 18.06 -32.88
N LEU A 255 5.98 19.12 -32.07
CA LEU A 255 6.48 19.17 -30.70
C LEU A 255 5.77 18.16 -29.78
N GLN A 256 4.46 17.96 -29.96
CA GLN A 256 3.72 16.93 -29.25
C GLN A 256 4.13 15.52 -29.70
N ALA A 257 4.37 15.34 -31.00
CA ALA A 257 4.88 14.08 -31.55
C ALA A 257 6.26 13.74 -30.94
N MET A 258 7.13 14.76 -30.81
CA MET A 258 8.45 14.61 -30.18
C MET A 258 8.31 14.20 -28.70
N GLU A 259 7.40 14.84 -27.94
CA GLU A 259 7.14 14.48 -26.53
C GLU A 259 6.63 13.04 -26.41
N SER A 260 5.75 12.63 -27.32
CA SER A 260 5.23 11.27 -27.39
C SER A 260 6.32 10.26 -27.77
N ALA A 261 7.20 10.61 -28.71
CA ALA A 261 8.34 9.77 -29.12
C ALA A 261 9.35 9.61 -27.98
N GLU A 262 9.65 10.69 -27.23
CA GLU A 262 10.51 10.61 -26.03
C GLU A 262 9.90 9.68 -24.97
N GLU A 263 8.59 9.79 -24.73
CA GLU A 263 7.90 8.92 -23.78
C GLU A 263 7.93 7.45 -24.25
N ALA A 264 7.78 7.20 -25.56
CA ALA A 264 7.89 5.84 -26.12
C ALA A 264 9.28 5.23 -25.84
N VAL A 265 10.36 6.01 -25.95
CA VAL A 265 11.71 5.55 -25.60
C VAL A 265 11.76 5.12 -24.12
N PHE A 266 11.20 5.91 -23.21
CA PHE A 266 11.17 5.58 -21.78
C PHE A 266 10.31 4.35 -21.46
N ILE A 267 9.20 4.17 -22.19
CA ILE A 267 8.35 2.97 -22.02
C ILE A 267 9.13 1.73 -22.48
N CYS A 268 9.73 1.78 -23.67
CA CYS A 268 10.55 0.67 -24.18
C CYS A 268 11.70 0.34 -23.22
N LEU A 269 12.39 1.37 -22.71
CA LEU A 269 13.50 1.20 -21.77
C LEU A 269 13.05 0.53 -20.46
N GLN A 270 11.88 0.90 -19.94
CA GLN A 270 11.32 0.31 -18.72
C GLN A 270 10.88 -1.14 -18.96
N LEU A 271 10.28 -1.44 -20.10
CA LEU A 271 9.87 -2.81 -20.47
C LEU A 271 11.09 -3.73 -20.71
N ASP A 272 12.13 -3.20 -21.34
CA ASP A 272 13.37 -3.94 -21.54
C ASP A 272 14.08 -4.20 -20.20
N LEU A 273 14.06 -3.21 -19.29
CA LEU A 273 14.57 -3.38 -17.91
C LEU A 273 13.78 -4.47 -17.17
N LEU A 274 12.45 -4.46 -17.27
CA LEU A 274 11.59 -5.47 -16.64
C LEU A 274 11.90 -6.87 -17.18
N SER A 275 12.06 -7.00 -18.49
CA SER A 275 12.43 -8.27 -19.14
C SER A 275 13.80 -8.76 -18.68
N HIS A 276 14.79 -7.87 -18.60
CA HIS A 276 16.15 -8.17 -18.15
C HIS A 276 16.15 -8.63 -16.67
N ILE A 277 15.38 -7.96 -15.82
CA ILE A 277 15.26 -8.34 -14.39
C ILE A 277 14.64 -9.75 -14.26
N ASN A 278 13.53 -10.01 -14.96
CA ASN A 278 12.86 -11.31 -14.92
C ASN A 278 13.79 -12.43 -15.40
N GLN A 279 14.56 -12.20 -16.46
CA GLN A 279 15.55 -13.16 -16.95
C GLN A 279 16.67 -13.39 -15.93
N SER A 280 17.22 -12.31 -15.37
CA SER A 280 18.31 -12.40 -14.37
C SER A 280 17.84 -13.16 -13.12
N ILE A 281 16.61 -12.93 -12.66
CA ILE A 281 16.01 -13.65 -11.53
C ILE A 281 15.95 -15.15 -11.85
N ALA A 282 15.48 -15.51 -13.05
CA ALA A 282 15.38 -16.92 -13.46
C ALA A 282 16.77 -17.61 -13.49
N GLU A 283 17.80 -16.89 -13.95
CA GLU A 283 19.19 -17.39 -13.94
C GLU A 283 19.75 -17.54 -12.51
N GLN A 284 19.52 -16.53 -11.65
CA GLN A 284 19.96 -16.56 -10.26
C GLN A 284 19.32 -17.72 -9.48
N LYS A 285 18.03 -17.98 -9.69
CA LYS A 285 17.30 -19.11 -9.09
C LYS A 285 17.99 -20.45 -9.38
N LYS A 286 18.44 -20.64 -10.62
CA LYS A 286 19.13 -21.88 -11.03
C LYS A 286 20.51 -22.02 -10.37
N LEU A 287 21.24 -20.90 -10.20
CA LEU A 287 22.62 -20.91 -9.69
C LEU A 287 22.70 -20.98 -8.17
N ARG A 288 21.87 -20.23 -7.43
CA ARG A 288 22.00 -20.04 -5.98
C ARG A 288 21.10 -20.95 -5.13
N ARG A 289 20.10 -21.57 -5.72
CA ARG A 289 19.07 -22.38 -5.00
C ARG A 289 18.31 -21.58 -3.94
N GLU A 290 18.33 -20.24 -4.06
CA GLU A 290 17.58 -19.34 -3.18
C GLU A 290 16.22 -19.01 -3.80
N ARG A 291 15.19 -18.90 -2.99
CA ARG A 291 13.83 -18.50 -3.40
C ARG A 291 13.32 -17.38 -2.49
N VAL A 292 12.51 -16.50 -3.04
CA VAL A 292 11.66 -15.62 -2.24
C VAL A 292 10.25 -16.22 -2.19
N PHE A 293 9.42 -15.74 -1.29
CA PHE A 293 8.08 -16.29 -1.05
C PHE A 293 7.24 -16.35 -2.34
N ASP A 294 7.27 -15.31 -3.17
CA ASP A 294 6.50 -15.27 -4.43
C ASP A 294 7.00 -16.31 -5.45
N ASP A 295 8.27 -16.73 -5.35
CA ASP A 295 8.81 -17.78 -6.23
C ASP A 295 8.12 -19.13 -6.02
N LEU A 296 7.64 -19.40 -4.81
CA LEU A 296 6.95 -20.66 -4.50
C LEU A 296 5.69 -20.83 -5.37
N LEU A 297 4.94 -19.74 -5.56
CA LEU A 297 3.76 -19.74 -6.45
C LEU A 297 4.16 -19.97 -7.91
N LEU A 298 5.18 -19.23 -8.36
CA LEU A 298 5.67 -19.29 -9.75
C LEU A 298 6.20 -20.69 -10.09
N ASP A 299 6.97 -21.29 -9.19
CA ASP A 299 7.58 -22.62 -9.40
C ASP A 299 6.49 -23.72 -9.48
N VAL A 300 5.47 -23.68 -8.59
CA VAL A 300 4.32 -24.61 -8.65
C VAL A 300 3.52 -24.40 -9.95
N HIS A 301 3.19 -23.15 -10.27
CA HIS A 301 2.46 -22.83 -11.50
C HIS A 301 3.21 -23.32 -12.73
N GLN A 302 4.52 -23.05 -12.81
CA GLN A 302 5.36 -23.51 -13.92
C GLN A 302 5.40 -25.04 -13.99
N ALA A 303 5.53 -25.72 -12.84
CA ALA A 303 5.52 -27.18 -12.79
C ALA A 303 4.21 -27.76 -13.31
N LEU A 304 3.08 -27.12 -13.00
CA LEU A 304 1.75 -27.56 -13.46
C LEU A 304 1.52 -27.27 -14.95
N THR A 305 1.97 -26.11 -15.47
CA THR A 305 1.58 -25.63 -16.82
C THR A 305 2.58 -25.96 -17.92
N THR A 306 3.88 -25.99 -17.63
CA THR A 306 4.92 -26.12 -18.67
C THR A 306 5.73 -27.40 -18.57
N ASN A 307 5.71 -28.08 -17.43
CA ASN A 307 6.43 -29.33 -17.25
C ASN A 307 5.63 -30.50 -17.86
N GLU A 308 6.29 -31.43 -18.55
CA GLU A 308 5.68 -32.66 -19.09
C GLU A 308 5.02 -33.52 -17.98
N HIS A 309 5.42 -33.32 -16.72
CA HIS A 309 4.86 -34.04 -15.56
C HIS A 309 3.73 -33.26 -14.86
N GLY A 310 3.28 -32.11 -15.38
CA GLY A 310 2.30 -31.26 -14.74
C GLY A 310 0.98 -31.99 -14.39
N ASN A 311 0.47 -32.75 -15.32
CA ASN A 311 -0.75 -33.55 -15.07
C ASN A 311 -0.51 -34.64 -14.00
N ALA A 312 0.67 -35.27 -13.97
CA ALA A 312 1.04 -36.24 -12.94
C ALA A 312 1.15 -35.55 -11.55
N LEU A 313 1.71 -34.37 -11.52
CA LEU A 313 1.79 -33.53 -10.30
C LEU A 313 0.37 -33.21 -9.78
N ALA A 314 -0.51 -32.73 -10.66
CA ALA A 314 -1.88 -32.36 -10.30
C ALA A 314 -2.63 -33.58 -9.72
N LYS A 315 -2.54 -34.75 -10.38
CA LYS A 315 -3.16 -35.98 -9.91
C LYS A 315 -2.61 -36.45 -8.57
N ALA A 316 -1.30 -36.38 -8.37
CA ALA A 316 -0.66 -36.80 -7.12
C ALA A 316 -1.08 -35.89 -5.96
N ALA A 317 -1.14 -34.58 -6.21
CA ALA A 317 -1.61 -33.58 -5.23
C ALA A 317 -3.09 -33.80 -4.89
N ALA A 318 -3.94 -33.98 -5.91
CA ALA A 318 -5.38 -34.27 -5.73
C ALA A 318 -5.62 -35.54 -4.93
N ALA A 319 -4.82 -36.59 -5.15
CA ALA A 319 -4.91 -37.82 -4.39
C ALA A 319 -4.55 -37.68 -2.92
N ASN A 320 -3.66 -36.71 -2.60
CA ASN A 320 -3.25 -36.43 -1.23
C ASN A 320 -4.23 -35.46 -0.52
N TRP A 321 -4.79 -34.54 -1.28
CA TRP A 321 -5.74 -33.53 -0.78
C TRP A 321 -7.05 -33.62 -1.59
N GLU A 322 -7.95 -34.52 -1.14
CA GLU A 322 -9.20 -34.81 -1.86
C GLU A 322 -10.19 -33.65 -1.89
N ILE A 323 -9.99 -32.64 -1.07
CA ILE A 323 -10.88 -31.46 -0.94
C ILE A 323 -10.06 -30.24 -0.52
N ALA A 324 -10.40 -29.08 -1.05
CA ALA A 324 -9.78 -27.81 -0.63
C ALA A 324 -10.81 -26.76 -0.23
N LEU A 325 -10.49 -26.03 0.84
CA LEU A 325 -11.27 -24.88 1.33
C LEU A 325 -10.33 -23.67 1.38
N ILE A 326 -10.65 -22.64 0.62
CA ILE A 326 -9.82 -21.41 0.54
C ILE A 326 -10.62 -20.25 1.11
N ASP A 327 -10.10 -19.67 2.18
CA ASP A 327 -10.71 -18.51 2.83
C ASP A 327 -10.16 -17.19 2.26
N GLU A 328 -10.95 -16.11 2.40
CA GLU A 328 -10.61 -14.75 1.92
C GLU A 328 -10.26 -14.75 0.42
N PHE A 329 -10.95 -15.55 -0.37
CA PHE A 329 -10.61 -15.77 -1.79
C PHE A 329 -10.58 -14.49 -2.63
N GLN A 330 -11.30 -13.41 -2.24
CA GLN A 330 -11.25 -12.14 -2.95
C GLN A 330 -9.87 -11.45 -2.89
N ASP A 331 -8.94 -11.95 -2.09
CA ASP A 331 -7.57 -11.43 -2.00
C ASP A 331 -6.56 -12.24 -2.82
N THR A 332 -7.03 -13.21 -3.60
CA THR A 332 -6.18 -14.04 -4.46
C THR A 332 -5.86 -13.34 -5.79
N ASP A 333 -4.83 -13.81 -6.45
CA ASP A 333 -4.43 -13.38 -7.78
C ASP A 333 -4.71 -14.48 -8.83
N PRO A 334 -4.64 -14.16 -10.13
CA PRO A 334 -4.91 -15.16 -11.18
C PRO A 334 -4.00 -16.39 -11.12
N LEU A 335 -2.75 -16.21 -10.70
CA LEU A 335 -1.77 -17.31 -10.59
C LEU A 335 -2.20 -18.33 -9.52
N GLN A 336 -2.63 -17.81 -8.36
CA GLN A 336 -3.12 -18.64 -7.24
C GLN A 336 -4.37 -19.41 -7.64
N TYR A 337 -5.33 -18.74 -8.30
CA TYR A 337 -6.55 -19.42 -8.77
C TYR A 337 -6.22 -20.53 -9.76
N GLU A 338 -5.34 -20.27 -10.72
CA GLU A 338 -4.94 -21.25 -11.73
C GLU A 338 -4.30 -22.50 -11.11
N ILE A 339 -3.45 -22.32 -10.07
CA ILE A 339 -2.87 -23.45 -9.32
C ILE A 339 -3.98 -24.34 -8.72
N PHE A 340 -4.95 -23.72 -8.04
CA PHE A 340 -6.04 -24.46 -7.41
C PHE A 340 -6.98 -25.09 -8.44
N ARG A 341 -7.23 -24.40 -9.55
CA ARG A 341 -8.05 -24.90 -10.65
C ARG A 341 -7.47 -26.21 -11.21
N GLN A 342 -6.18 -26.22 -11.49
CA GLN A 342 -5.48 -27.39 -12.07
C GLN A 342 -5.40 -28.56 -11.08
N ILE A 343 -5.12 -28.28 -9.80
CA ILE A 343 -4.95 -29.36 -8.79
C ILE A 343 -6.31 -29.94 -8.39
N PHE A 344 -7.37 -29.14 -8.27
CA PHE A 344 -8.65 -29.59 -7.72
C PHE A 344 -9.73 -29.70 -8.79
N ILE A 345 -10.08 -28.61 -9.48
CA ILE A 345 -11.21 -28.59 -10.42
C ILE A 345 -10.96 -29.57 -11.59
N GLU A 346 -9.82 -29.48 -12.23
CA GLU A 346 -9.48 -30.32 -13.37
C GLU A 346 -9.32 -31.81 -13.00
N GLN A 347 -9.06 -32.10 -11.72
CA GLN A 347 -8.96 -33.48 -11.26
C GLN A 347 -10.29 -34.00 -10.64
N GLY A 348 -11.36 -33.18 -10.67
CA GLY A 348 -12.68 -33.56 -10.17
C GLY A 348 -12.81 -33.52 -8.65
N CYS A 349 -11.92 -32.86 -7.95
CA CYS A 349 -11.95 -32.70 -6.50
C CYS A 349 -12.76 -31.45 -6.08
N PRO A 350 -13.57 -31.55 -5.01
CA PRO A 350 -14.31 -30.39 -4.54
C PRO A 350 -13.41 -29.26 -4.07
N LEU A 351 -13.67 -28.04 -4.58
CA LEU A 351 -13.00 -26.81 -4.20
C LEU A 351 -14.03 -25.83 -3.63
N PHE A 352 -13.86 -25.44 -2.38
CA PHE A 352 -14.71 -24.45 -1.70
C PHE A 352 -13.99 -23.13 -1.60
N LEU A 353 -14.54 -22.10 -2.23
CA LEU A 353 -14.01 -20.74 -2.22
C LEU A 353 -14.88 -19.87 -1.32
N VAL A 354 -14.32 -19.39 -0.23
CA VAL A 354 -15.01 -18.53 0.74
C VAL A 354 -14.46 -17.13 0.64
N GLY A 355 -15.33 -16.16 0.32
CA GLY A 355 -14.88 -14.77 0.14
C GLY A 355 -16.03 -13.80 -0.04
N ASP A 356 -15.70 -12.53 0.03
CA ASP A 356 -16.63 -11.43 -0.16
C ASP A 356 -15.98 -10.38 -1.09
N PRO A 357 -16.42 -10.27 -2.35
CA PRO A 357 -15.80 -9.31 -3.30
C PRO A 357 -15.89 -7.86 -2.84
N LYS A 358 -16.85 -7.54 -1.95
CA LYS A 358 -16.98 -6.20 -1.35
C LYS A 358 -15.84 -5.87 -0.39
N GLN A 359 -15.03 -6.88 0.03
CA GLN A 359 -13.90 -6.74 0.93
C GLN A 359 -12.53 -6.85 0.23
N ALA A 360 -12.51 -6.80 -1.11
CA ALA A 360 -11.28 -6.84 -1.92
C ALA A 360 -10.53 -5.50 -1.81
N ILE A 361 -9.54 -5.43 -0.92
CA ILE A 361 -8.76 -4.21 -0.65
C ILE A 361 -7.24 -4.40 -0.83
N TYR A 362 -6.77 -5.54 -1.37
CA TYR A 362 -5.35 -5.86 -1.52
C TYR A 362 -4.85 -5.82 -2.97
N SER A 363 -5.52 -5.09 -3.86
CA SER A 363 -5.09 -4.96 -5.27
C SER A 363 -3.64 -4.47 -5.42
N PHE A 364 -3.16 -3.61 -4.50
CA PHE A 364 -1.77 -3.14 -4.49
C PHE A 364 -0.73 -4.24 -4.20
N ARG A 365 -1.19 -5.41 -3.70
CA ARG A 365 -0.36 -6.61 -3.46
C ARG A 365 -0.47 -7.63 -4.58
N GLY A 366 -1.29 -7.36 -5.60
CA GLY A 366 -1.49 -8.28 -6.71
C GLY A 366 -2.84 -8.98 -6.70
N ALA A 367 -3.61 -8.86 -5.61
CA ALA A 367 -4.98 -9.39 -5.56
C ALA A 367 -5.79 -8.81 -6.71
N ASP A 368 -6.52 -9.67 -7.40
CA ASP A 368 -7.27 -9.31 -8.60
C ASP A 368 -8.72 -9.72 -8.45
N ILE A 369 -9.60 -8.74 -8.38
CA ILE A 369 -11.04 -8.98 -8.25
C ILE A 369 -11.62 -9.76 -9.45
N TYR A 370 -10.98 -9.65 -10.63
CA TYR A 370 -11.42 -10.39 -11.81
C TYR A 370 -11.12 -11.89 -11.69
N ALA A 371 -10.07 -12.30 -10.96
CA ALA A 371 -9.83 -13.71 -10.61
C ALA A 371 -10.97 -14.26 -9.75
N TYR A 372 -11.46 -13.47 -8.80
CA TYR A 372 -12.63 -13.83 -8.00
C TYR A 372 -13.89 -13.96 -8.88
N LEU A 373 -14.14 -12.98 -9.76
CA LEU A 373 -15.32 -13.00 -10.65
C LEU A 373 -15.27 -14.19 -11.62
N GLN A 374 -14.10 -14.51 -12.13
CA GLN A 374 -13.88 -15.70 -12.98
C GLN A 374 -14.19 -16.98 -12.21
N ALA A 375 -13.62 -17.15 -11.03
CA ALA A 375 -13.85 -18.30 -10.18
C ALA A 375 -15.34 -18.45 -9.80
N ALA A 376 -16.02 -17.32 -9.61
CA ALA A 376 -17.47 -17.33 -9.36
C ALA A 376 -18.25 -17.79 -10.60
N GLN A 377 -17.81 -17.44 -11.82
CA GLN A 377 -18.44 -17.94 -13.04
C GLN A 377 -18.19 -19.44 -13.24
N ASP A 378 -16.99 -19.91 -12.88
CA ASP A 378 -16.60 -21.33 -13.01
C ASP A 378 -17.29 -22.24 -11.98
N ALA A 379 -17.86 -21.68 -10.90
CA ALA A 379 -18.41 -22.44 -9.78
C ALA A 379 -19.76 -23.10 -10.11
N ASP A 380 -19.88 -24.39 -9.84
CA ASP A 380 -21.12 -25.17 -10.01
C ASP A 380 -22.26 -24.71 -9.08
N ARG A 381 -21.92 -24.22 -7.89
CA ARG A 381 -22.88 -23.86 -6.85
C ARG A 381 -22.47 -22.61 -6.10
N HIS A 382 -23.44 -21.75 -5.80
CA HIS A 382 -23.25 -20.52 -5.05
C HIS A 382 -24.04 -20.55 -3.75
N TYR A 383 -23.39 -20.15 -2.67
CA TYR A 383 -23.99 -20.03 -1.35
C TYR A 383 -23.73 -18.66 -0.78
N THR A 384 -24.68 -18.12 -0.01
CA THR A 384 -24.54 -16.83 0.64
C THR A 384 -24.84 -16.96 2.13
N LEU A 385 -23.96 -16.40 2.96
CA LEU A 385 -24.19 -16.30 4.40
C LEU A 385 -25.06 -15.08 4.69
N ALA A 386 -26.34 -15.32 4.89
CA ALA A 386 -27.36 -14.27 5.00
C ALA A 386 -27.47 -13.66 6.41
N VAL A 387 -26.81 -14.25 7.42
CA VAL A 387 -26.90 -13.80 8.82
C VAL A 387 -25.55 -13.27 9.30
N ASN A 388 -25.53 -12.03 9.76
CA ASN A 388 -24.33 -11.38 10.33
C ASN A 388 -24.36 -11.55 11.86
N TYR A 389 -23.35 -12.25 12.41
CA TYR A 389 -23.19 -12.51 13.84
C TYR A 389 -22.33 -11.44 14.55
N ARG A 390 -21.60 -10.63 13.80
CA ARG A 390 -20.66 -9.64 14.32
C ARG A 390 -21.37 -8.38 14.82
N SER A 391 -22.30 -7.85 14.03
CA SER A 391 -22.91 -6.54 14.23
C SER A 391 -24.39 -6.63 14.60
N HIS A 392 -24.90 -5.61 15.30
CA HIS A 392 -26.33 -5.54 15.67
C HIS A 392 -27.17 -4.93 14.54
N ALA A 393 -28.49 -5.18 14.58
CA ALA A 393 -29.41 -4.83 13.50
C ALA A 393 -29.38 -3.36 13.08
N LYS A 394 -29.34 -2.43 14.05
CA LYS A 394 -29.34 -0.99 13.73
C LYS A 394 -28.11 -0.55 12.93
N LEU A 395 -26.93 -1.21 13.18
CA LEU A 395 -25.71 -0.91 12.41
C LEU A 395 -25.82 -1.49 10.99
N ILE A 396 -26.28 -2.72 10.86
CA ILE A 396 -26.47 -3.37 9.55
C ILE A 396 -27.47 -2.58 8.70
N ASN A 397 -28.60 -2.22 9.28
CA ASN A 397 -29.63 -1.45 8.57
C ASN A 397 -29.11 -0.07 8.12
N GLY A 398 -28.31 0.58 8.99
CA GLY A 398 -27.70 1.86 8.64
C GLY A 398 -26.71 1.74 7.47
N ILE A 399 -25.88 0.69 7.48
CA ILE A 399 -24.92 0.41 6.39
C ILE A 399 -25.70 0.08 5.10
N SER A 400 -26.72 -0.76 5.20
CA SER A 400 -27.58 -1.12 4.05
C SER A 400 -28.23 0.13 3.43
N ALA A 401 -28.77 1.02 4.27
CA ALA A 401 -29.39 2.28 3.81
C ALA A 401 -28.36 3.16 3.06
N LEU A 402 -27.10 3.16 3.49
CA LEU A 402 -26.05 3.93 2.83
C LEU A 402 -25.69 3.33 1.46
N PHE A 403 -25.46 2.01 1.38
CA PHE A 403 -25.05 1.38 0.12
C PHE A 403 -26.18 1.34 -0.92
N LYS A 404 -27.43 1.25 -0.49
CA LYS A 404 -28.63 1.28 -1.37
C LYS A 404 -28.87 2.63 -2.07
N GLN A 405 -28.14 3.70 -1.70
CA GLN A 405 -28.25 5.00 -2.37
C GLN A 405 -27.83 4.96 -3.84
N LYS A 406 -27.05 3.94 -4.25
CA LYS A 406 -26.59 3.77 -5.63
C LYS A 406 -26.97 2.40 -6.17
N LYS A 407 -27.27 2.34 -7.46
CA LYS A 407 -27.57 1.08 -8.15
C LYS A 407 -26.39 0.13 -8.11
N HIS A 408 -25.17 0.62 -8.42
CA HIS A 408 -23.93 -0.14 -8.37
C HIS A 408 -22.97 0.52 -7.37
N PRO A 409 -23.11 0.24 -6.05
CA PRO A 409 -22.32 0.92 -5.04
C PRO A 409 -20.82 0.55 -5.08
N PHE A 410 -20.49 -0.60 -5.68
CA PHE A 410 -19.10 -1.08 -5.83
C PHE A 410 -18.54 -0.86 -7.23
N VAL A 411 -19.28 -0.15 -8.07
CA VAL A 411 -18.95 0.27 -9.45
C VAL A 411 -19.05 -0.87 -10.47
N LEU A 412 -18.43 -2.02 -10.23
CA LEU A 412 -18.54 -3.19 -11.09
C LEU A 412 -19.98 -3.73 -11.05
N GLU A 413 -20.57 -3.95 -12.23
CA GLU A 413 -21.97 -4.40 -12.36
C GLU A 413 -22.20 -5.78 -11.76
N ASN A 414 -21.14 -6.61 -11.73
CA ASN A 414 -21.18 -7.97 -11.22
C ASN A 414 -21.01 -8.07 -9.68
N ILE A 415 -20.88 -6.92 -8.98
CA ILE A 415 -20.74 -6.89 -7.52
C ILE A 415 -21.90 -6.06 -6.94
N ASP A 416 -22.98 -6.75 -6.59
CA ASP A 416 -24.16 -6.13 -5.99
C ASP A 416 -24.09 -6.11 -4.46
N TYR A 417 -24.83 -5.18 -3.87
CA TYR A 417 -25.03 -5.13 -2.42
C TYR A 417 -26.13 -6.10 -2.01
N SER A 418 -25.76 -7.22 -1.38
CA SER A 418 -26.68 -8.18 -0.80
C SER A 418 -26.99 -7.80 0.66
N GLU A 419 -28.27 -7.73 0.99
CA GLU A 419 -28.70 -7.48 2.37
C GLU A 419 -28.45 -8.71 3.24
N VAL A 420 -28.01 -8.47 4.46
CA VAL A 420 -27.87 -9.51 5.47
C VAL A 420 -28.71 -9.15 6.69
N SER A 421 -29.27 -10.16 7.35
CA SER A 421 -29.94 -10.01 8.63
C SER A 421 -28.93 -10.04 9.78
N ALA A 422 -29.30 -9.46 10.91
CA ALA A 422 -28.47 -9.49 12.10
C ALA A 422 -28.94 -10.60 13.04
N SER A 423 -28.01 -11.37 13.56
CA SER A 423 -28.25 -12.33 14.65
C SER A 423 -28.65 -11.61 15.95
N ARG A 424 -28.25 -10.33 16.11
CA ARG A 424 -28.44 -9.54 17.31
C ARG A 424 -29.27 -8.29 17.00
N ALA A 425 -30.38 -8.09 17.74
CA ALA A 425 -31.24 -6.91 17.56
C ALA A 425 -30.58 -5.62 18.09
N GLU A 426 -30.00 -5.66 19.29
CA GLU A 426 -29.57 -4.47 20.03
C GLU A 426 -28.05 -4.37 20.17
N SER A 427 -27.60 -3.13 20.37
CA SER A 427 -26.20 -2.80 20.65
C SER A 427 -25.81 -3.26 22.05
N ARG A 428 -24.55 -3.67 22.21
CA ARG A 428 -23.93 -3.94 23.52
C ARG A 428 -23.36 -2.66 24.14
N LEU A 429 -23.43 -1.53 23.42
CA LEU A 429 -23.03 -0.21 23.94
C LEU A 429 -24.24 0.46 24.56
N LEU A 430 -24.12 0.90 25.82
CA LEU A 430 -25.21 1.53 26.60
C LEU A 430 -24.73 2.88 27.15
N PRO A 431 -25.59 3.91 27.19
CA PRO A 431 -26.95 3.93 26.63
C PRO A 431 -26.96 3.81 25.11
N HIS A 432 -28.06 3.36 24.55
CA HIS A 432 -28.16 3.18 23.09
C HIS A 432 -27.98 4.52 22.36
N ARG A 433 -27.07 4.51 21.41
CA ARG A 433 -26.74 5.65 20.55
C ARG A 433 -27.07 5.30 19.09
N PRO A 434 -27.23 6.29 18.22
CA PRO A 434 -27.33 5.99 16.78
C PRO A 434 -26.13 5.16 16.32
N ALA A 435 -26.42 4.08 15.59
CA ALA A 435 -25.39 3.12 15.19
C ALA A 435 -24.37 3.72 14.20
N ILE A 436 -24.83 4.65 13.37
CA ILE A 436 -23.98 5.44 12.46
C ILE A 436 -24.22 6.91 12.76
N GLN A 437 -23.15 7.65 12.94
CA GLN A 437 -23.21 9.10 13.19
C GLN A 437 -22.29 9.81 12.20
N VAL A 438 -22.82 10.81 11.52
CA VAL A 438 -22.12 11.58 10.49
C VAL A 438 -21.89 13.01 11.01
N ARG A 439 -20.63 13.42 11.08
CA ARG A 439 -20.25 14.79 11.40
C ARG A 439 -20.06 15.59 10.12
N TRP A 440 -20.88 16.59 9.92
CA TRP A 440 -20.79 17.44 8.76
C TRP A 440 -19.90 18.65 9.07
N LEU A 441 -18.83 18.83 8.30
CA LEU A 441 -17.93 19.97 8.45
C LEU A 441 -18.30 21.06 7.45
N ASN A 442 -18.81 22.18 7.94
CA ASN A 442 -19.11 23.34 7.10
C ASN A 442 -17.80 24.04 6.74
N THR A 443 -17.58 24.26 5.45
CA THR A 443 -16.36 24.84 4.92
C THR A 443 -16.67 25.83 3.79
N ASP A 444 -15.77 26.78 3.58
CA ASP A 444 -15.79 27.68 2.44
C ASP A 444 -15.18 27.00 1.20
N ASP A 445 -15.54 27.52 0.02
CA ASP A 445 -15.10 26.97 -1.27
C ASP A 445 -13.54 26.95 -1.43
N GLN A 446 -12.83 27.76 -0.64
CA GLN A 446 -11.38 27.91 -0.72
C GLN A 446 -10.61 27.13 0.35
N THR A 447 -11.29 26.38 1.22
CA THR A 447 -10.63 25.62 2.30
C THR A 447 -9.83 24.45 1.72
N GLY A 448 -8.53 24.48 1.86
CA GLY A 448 -7.65 23.41 1.35
C GLY A 448 -7.82 22.09 2.09
N LYS A 449 -7.56 20.97 1.40
CA LYS A 449 -7.70 19.60 1.93
C LYS A 449 -6.95 19.39 3.26
N GLU A 450 -5.76 19.95 3.42
CA GLU A 450 -4.96 19.77 4.65
C GLU A 450 -5.64 20.41 5.88
N ILE A 451 -6.26 21.57 5.69
CA ILE A 451 -7.02 22.24 6.77
C ILE A 451 -8.21 21.36 7.15
N LEU A 452 -8.91 20.80 6.16
CA LEU A 452 -10.04 19.89 6.39
C LEU A 452 -9.63 18.63 7.13
N ARG A 453 -8.48 18.04 6.76
CA ARG A 453 -7.91 16.89 7.47
C ARG A 453 -7.60 17.23 8.93
N GLY A 454 -6.98 18.41 9.15
CA GLY A 454 -6.69 18.90 10.50
C GLY A 454 -7.94 19.04 11.35
N ARG A 455 -9.01 19.64 10.80
CA ARG A 455 -10.32 19.81 11.49
C ARG A 455 -10.96 18.45 11.77
N ALA A 456 -10.97 17.54 10.79
CA ALA A 456 -11.53 16.20 10.95
C ALA A 456 -10.79 15.42 12.06
N ALA A 457 -9.46 15.52 12.10
CA ALA A 457 -8.64 14.88 13.14
C ALA A 457 -8.94 15.47 14.53
N GLU A 458 -9.12 16.77 14.59
CA GLU A 458 -9.43 17.47 15.83
C GLU A 458 -10.79 17.04 16.39
N TYR A 459 -11.83 17.08 15.57
CA TYR A 459 -13.16 16.59 15.95
C TYR A 459 -13.14 15.13 16.37
N CYS A 460 -12.40 14.29 15.65
CA CYS A 460 -12.27 12.87 16.01
C CYS A 460 -11.68 12.71 17.43
N ALA A 461 -10.61 13.44 17.73
CA ALA A 461 -9.97 13.39 19.04
C ALA A 461 -10.88 13.95 20.15
N ASP A 462 -11.67 15.00 19.87
CA ASP A 462 -12.65 15.56 20.82
C ASP A 462 -13.75 14.55 21.14
N GLU A 463 -14.28 13.87 20.13
CA GLU A 463 -15.33 12.85 20.32
C GLU A 463 -14.81 11.64 21.12
N ILE A 464 -13.56 11.24 20.88
CA ILE A 464 -12.92 10.15 21.67
C ILE A 464 -12.75 10.60 23.14
N ALA A 465 -12.26 11.81 23.36
CA ALA A 465 -12.13 12.38 24.71
C ALA A 465 -13.49 12.42 25.44
N PHE A 466 -14.53 12.87 24.73
CA PHE A 466 -15.89 12.90 25.24
C PHE A 466 -16.38 11.48 25.61
N ALA A 467 -16.16 10.51 24.72
CA ALA A 467 -16.60 9.12 24.95
C ALA A 467 -15.90 8.50 26.16
N LEU A 468 -14.59 8.75 26.32
CA LEU A 468 -13.83 8.25 27.48
C LEU A 468 -14.23 8.92 28.78
N ASN A 469 -14.54 10.23 28.76
CA ASN A 469 -15.06 10.94 29.92
C ASN A 469 -16.44 10.40 30.35
N GLU A 470 -17.35 10.19 29.40
CA GLU A 470 -18.66 9.56 29.65
C GLU A 470 -18.50 8.17 30.27
N ALA A 471 -17.50 7.41 29.79
CA ALA A 471 -17.21 6.08 30.34
C ALA A 471 -16.65 6.14 31.76
N ALA A 472 -15.74 7.09 32.04
CA ALA A 472 -15.17 7.30 33.36
C ALA A 472 -16.24 7.72 34.40
N GLU A 473 -17.27 8.44 33.96
CA GLU A 473 -18.41 8.85 34.81
C GLU A 473 -19.53 7.78 34.85
N GLY A 474 -19.28 6.59 34.31
CA GLY A 474 -20.25 5.48 34.34
C GLY A 474 -21.42 5.61 33.36
N ARG A 475 -21.41 6.66 32.52
CA ARG A 475 -22.52 6.96 31.57
C ARG A 475 -22.38 6.25 30.22
N LEU A 476 -21.23 5.61 29.95
CA LEU A 476 -21.04 4.88 28.69
C LEU A 476 -20.40 3.52 29.00
N ASN A 477 -21.16 2.46 28.75
CA ASN A 477 -20.78 1.09 29.08
C ASN A 477 -20.83 0.18 27.87
N PHE A 478 -19.92 -0.81 27.82
CA PHE A 478 -19.89 -1.85 26.80
C PHE A 478 -19.87 -3.22 27.47
N LYS A 479 -20.86 -4.05 27.17
CA LYS A 479 -21.02 -5.40 27.77
C LYS A 479 -21.03 -5.36 29.30
N GLY A 480 -21.61 -4.33 29.91
CA GLY A 480 -21.76 -4.22 31.37
C GLY A 480 -20.55 -3.63 32.12
N ARG A 481 -19.46 -3.30 31.41
CA ARG A 481 -18.32 -2.55 32.00
C ARG A 481 -18.17 -1.18 31.33
N ALA A 482 -17.47 -0.29 31.96
CA ALA A 482 -17.13 1.02 31.33
C ALA A 482 -16.39 0.82 30.03
N LEU A 483 -16.66 1.67 29.04
CA LEU A 483 -15.92 1.65 27.75
C LEU A 483 -14.45 2.02 28.02
N GLU A 484 -13.54 1.21 27.55
CA GLU A 484 -12.10 1.44 27.69
C GLU A 484 -11.48 2.00 26.41
N SER A 485 -10.29 2.59 26.51
CA SER A 485 -9.55 3.10 25.34
C SER A 485 -9.30 2.00 24.31
N GLY A 486 -9.05 0.76 24.76
CA GLY A 486 -8.83 -0.41 23.89
C GLY A 486 -10.05 -0.83 23.07
N ASP A 487 -11.26 -0.38 23.44
CA ASP A 487 -12.51 -0.63 22.70
C ASP A 487 -12.67 0.31 21.48
N ILE A 488 -11.79 1.32 21.36
CA ILE A 488 -11.91 2.40 20.37
C ILE A 488 -10.87 2.21 19.27
N ALA A 489 -11.33 2.24 18.02
CA ALA A 489 -10.44 2.24 16.85
C ALA A 489 -10.69 3.46 15.97
N VAL A 490 -9.61 4.04 15.43
CA VAL A 490 -9.65 5.09 14.41
C VAL A 490 -9.11 4.51 13.11
N LEU A 491 -9.96 4.39 12.09
CA LEU A 491 -9.56 3.88 10.79
C LEU A 491 -9.00 5.00 9.92
N VAL A 492 -7.79 4.80 9.40
CA VAL A 492 -7.08 5.74 8.53
C VAL A 492 -6.60 5.03 7.27
N ARG A 493 -6.22 5.78 6.23
CA ARG A 493 -5.70 5.17 5.00
C ARG A 493 -4.17 5.16 4.94
N THR A 494 -3.54 6.14 5.58
CA THR A 494 -2.08 6.35 5.48
C THR A 494 -1.46 6.57 6.86
N ASN A 495 -0.16 6.32 6.94
CA ASN A 495 0.62 6.58 8.16
C ASN A 495 0.67 8.08 8.51
N ASN A 496 0.60 8.97 7.52
CA ASN A 496 0.53 10.42 7.76
C ASN A 496 -0.78 10.81 8.46
N GLU A 497 -1.90 10.22 8.03
CA GLU A 497 -3.20 10.39 8.70
C GLU A 497 -3.16 9.84 10.13
N ALA A 498 -2.50 8.69 10.31
CA ALA A 498 -2.33 8.07 11.64
C ALA A 498 -1.53 9.00 12.58
N ALA A 499 -0.42 9.54 12.10
CA ALA A 499 0.42 10.47 12.88
C ALA A 499 -0.37 11.74 13.26
N MET A 500 -1.22 12.24 12.35
CA MET A 500 -2.08 13.40 12.62
C MET A 500 -3.07 13.10 13.77
N ILE A 501 -3.74 11.95 13.73
CA ILE A 501 -4.67 11.52 14.79
C ILE A 501 -3.91 11.35 16.12
N ALA A 502 -2.77 10.64 16.10
CA ALA A 502 -1.95 10.42 17.31
C ALA A 502 -1.54 11.74 17.96
N GLY A 503 -1.12 12.73 17.14
CA GLY A 503 -0.78 14.07 17.63
C GLY A 503 -1.96 14.76 18.30
N LYS A 504 -3.18 14.65 17.73
CA LYS A 504 -4.39 15.27 18.29
C LYS A 504 -4.86 14.58 19.58
N LEU A 505 -4.71 13.25 19.67
CA LEU A 505 -5.01 12.48 20.90
C LEU A 505 -4.00 12.83 22.02
N LYS A 506 -2.71 12.91 21.68
CA LYS A 506 -1.65 13.30 22.63
C LYS A 506 -1.92 14.68 23.25
N GLN A 507 -2.39 15.65 22.44
CA GLN A 507 -2.77 17.01 22.93
C GLN A 507 -3.87 16.92 23.99
N ARG A 508 -4.69 15.86 23.98
CA ARG A 508 -5.78 15.60 24.95
C ARG A 508 -5.38 14.61 26.05
N ARG A 509 -4.07 14.27 26.12
CA ARG A 509 -3.51 13.29 27.09
C ARG A 509 -4.12 11.89 26.94
N ILE A 510 -4.57 11.54 25.72
CA ILE A 510 -5.09 10.21 25.39
C ILE A 510 -3.96 9.42 24.75
N GLN A 511 -3.60 8.31 25.36
CA GLN A 511 -2.61 7.40 24.83
C GLN A 511 -3.20 6.59 23.67
N SER A 512 -2.42 6.40 22.61
CA SER A 512 -2.86 5.66 21.43
C SER A 512 -1.72 4.84 20.84
N VAL A 513 -2.09 3.76 20.17
CA VAL A 513 -1.14 2.89 19.49
C VAL A 513 -1.50 2.80 18.01
N LEU A 514 -0.48 2.84 17.16
CA LEU A 514 -0.64 2.64 15.72
C LEU A 514 -0.48 1.14 15.41
N LEU A 515 -1.61 0.48 15.15
CA LEU A 515 -1.62 -0.93 14.73
C LEU A 515 -1.30 -1.02 13.24
N SER A 516 -0.06 -0.83 12.91
CA SER A 516 0.49 -1.14 11.58
C SER A 516 1.73 -2.00 11.78
N ARG A 517 2.10 -2.78 10.81
CA ARG A 517 3.39 -3.50 10.83
C ARG A 517 4.50 -2.45 10.70
N GLN A 518 4.72 -1.69 11.78
CA GLN A 518 5.83 -0.74 11.85
C GLN A 518 7.10 -1.47 12.27
N SER A 519 8.17 -1.14 11.59
CA SER A 519 9.49 -1.63 11.96
C SER A 519 9.95 -0.95 13.25
N VAL A 520 10.53 -1.68 14.14
CA VAL A 520 11.31 -1.17 15.28
C VAL A 520 12.48 -0.30 14.81
N UNK A 521 13.00 -0.34 13.77
CA UNK A 521 14.01 0.46 13.21
C UNK A 521 13.64 1.86 12.96
N UNK A 522 12.92 2.49 14.07
CA UNK A 522 12.57 3.85 14.01
C UNK A 522 13.54 4.73 14.79
N UNK A 523 13.36 5.55 15.67
CA UNK A 523 14.07 6.51 16.38
C UNK A 523 15.08 5.99 17.31
N GLU A 524 14.73 4.86 17.93
CA GLU A 524 15.73 4.20 18.85
C GLU A 524 16.89 3.60 18.05
N ALA A 525 16.61 3.02 16.89
CA ALA A 525 17.60 2.44 15.99
C ALA A 525 18.60 3.49 15.47
N ASP A 526 18.15 4.68 15.14
CA ASP A 526 19.03 5.79 14.73
C ASP A 526 20.05 6.11 15.82
N SER A 527 19.57 6.18 17.06
CA SER A 527 20.44 6.51 18.20
C SER A 527 21.45 5.39 18.48
N LEU A 528 21.01 4.11 18.32
CA LEU A 528 21.93 2.96 18.47
C LEU A 528 22.92 2.90 17.30
N SER A 529 22.48 3.18 16.07
CA SER A 529 23.41 3.26 14.93
C SER A 529 24.46 4.36 15.13
N ALA A 530 24.04 5.51 15.61
CA ALA A 530 24.95 6.62 15.92
C ALA A 530 25.94 6.23 17.04
N LEU A 531 25.46 5.52 18.07
CA LEU A 531 26.31 5.02 19.16
C LEU A 531 27.39 4.05 18.64
N ILE A 532 26.97 3.09 17.80
CA ILE A 532 27.90 2.14 17.16
C ILE A 532 28.88 2.91 16.24
N GLY A 533 28.38 3.87 15.47
CA GLY A 533 29.22 4.73 14.62
C GLY A 533 30.27 5.51 15.42
N PHE A 534 29.89 6.03 16.58
CA PHE A 534 30.81 6.69 17.51
C PHE A 534 31.87 5.71 18.04
N TRP A 535 31.47 4.50 18.45
CA TRP A 535 32.41 3.48 18.93
C TRP A 535 33.45 3.06 17.86
N LEU A 536 32.99 2.96 16.60
CA LEU A 536 33.86 2.62 15.47
C LEU A 536 34.83 3.75 15.10
N ASN A 537 34.35 5.01 15.23
CA ASN A 537 35.13 6.19 14.82
C ASN A 537 35.07 7.26 15.91
N PRO A 538 35.71 7.04 17.07
CA PRO A 538 35.59 7.97 18.21
C PRO A 538 36.23 9.36 17.96
N ARG A 539 37.07 9.49 16.93
CA ARG A 539 37.61 10.79 16.51
C ARG A 539 36.58 11.68 15.83
N GLN A 540 35.50 11.10 15.29
CA GLN A 540 34.40 11.87 14.66
C GLN A 540 33.38 12.23 15.74
N THR A 541 33.61 13.34 16.45
CA THR A 541 32.76 13.77 17.57
C THR A 541 31.33 14.14 17.16
N ASP A 542 31.05 14.26 15.87
CA ASP A 542 29.70 14.51 15.37
C ASP A 542 28.77 13.32 15.67
N TRP A 543 29.29 12.08 15.62
CA TRP A 543 28.54 10.91 16.06
C TRP A 543 28.14 11.00 17.53
N LEU A 544 29.07 11.41 18.40
CA LEU A 544 28.78 11.62 19.83
C LEU A 544 27.69 12.67 20.02
N ARG A 545 27.79 13.80 19.33
CA ARG A 545 26.77 14.88 19.40
C ARG A 545 25.40 14.35 18.99
N PHE A 546 25.34 13.58 17.91
CA PHE A 546 24.10 12.98 17.43
C PHE A 546 23.50 12.01 18.46
N VAL A 547 24.35 11.14 19.05
CA VAL A 547 23.94 10.21 20.12
C VAL A 547 23.33 10.97 21.30
N LEU A 548 24.05 12.00 21.77
CA LEU A 548 23.67 12.78 22.96
C LEU A 548 22.37 13.57 22.76
N THR A 549 22.13 14.09 21.55
CA THR A 549 20.87 14.80 21.24
C THR A 549 19.72 13.84 20.94
N GLY A 550 20.02 12.56 20.70
CA GLY A 550 19.05 11.51 20.41
C GLY A 550 18.25 11.06 21.62
N ILE A 551 17.30 10.15 21.36
CA ILE A 551 16.34 9.67 22.35
C ILE A 551 16.99 9.01 23.59
N LEU A 552 18.18 8.45 23.43
CA LEU A 552 18.91 7.77 24.53
C LEU A 552 19.39 8.76 25.61
N PHE A 553 19.67 10.01 25.27
CA PHE A 553 20.23 10.99 26.20
C PHE A 553 19.42 12.28 26.29
N GLY A 554 18.88 12.77 25.20
CA GLY A 554 18.03 13.97 25.15
C GLY A 554 18.73 15.27 25.53
N TYR A 555 20.05 15.39 25.27
CA TYR A 555 20.79 16.60 25.59
C TYR A 555 20.29 17.81 24.81
N THR A 556 20.21 18.93 25.50
CA THR A 556 19.84 20.24 24.91
C THR A 556 21.06 20.86 24.18
N ALA A 557 20.80 21.82 23.33
CA ALA A 557 21.85 22.61 22.66
C ALA A 557 22.84 23.22 23.66
N LYS A 558 22.35 23.66 24.83
CA LYS A 558 23.19 24.22 25.91
C LYS A 558 24.18 23.15 26.44
N GLU A 559 23.68 21.97 26.75
CA GLU A 559 24.51 20.86 27.27
C GLU A 559 25.57 20.41 26.26
N ILE A 560 25.22 20.40 24.96
CA ILE A 560 26.19 20.11 23.89
C ILE A 560 27.25 21.22 23.80
N TYR A 561 26.84 22.49 23.92
CA TYR A 561 27.76 23.62 23.95
C TYR A 561 28.74 23.49 25.12
N GLU A 562 28.27 23.20 26.33
CA GLU A 562 29.08 23.01 27.53
C GLU A 562 30.06 21.81 27.35
N LEU A 563 29.59 20.70 26.78
CA LEU A 563 30.43 19.53 26.49
C LEU A 563 31.59 19.89 25.55
N ASN A 564 31.30 20.68 24.49
CA ASN A 564 32.32 21.10 23.51
C ASN A 564 33.41 21.96 24.12
N HIS A 565 33.16 22.60 25.28
CA HIS A 565 34.11 23.45 25.99
C HIS A 565 34.69 22.76 27.23
N ASN A 566 34.47 21.43 27.43
CA ASN A 566 34.92 20.65 28.58
C ASN A 566 35.65 19.39 28.12
N GLU A 567 36.95 19.54 27.91
CA GLU A 567 37.81 18.44 27.43
C GLU A 567 37.79 17.23 28.37
N HIS A 568 37.68 17.44 29.68
CA HIS A 568 37.64 16.33 30.66
C HIS A 568 36.36 15.51 30.47
N GLN A 569 35.21 16.12 30.23
CA GLN A 569 33.97 15.39 29.93
C GLN A 569 34.08 14.65 28.59
N LEU A 570 34.64 15.28 27.58
CA LEU A 570 34.84 14.63 26.27
C LEU A 570 35.74 13.39 26.40
N LEU A 571 36.83 13.48 27.16
CA LEU A 571 37.71 12.33 27.41
C LEU A 571 36.99 11.17 28.08
N LYS A 572 36.10 11.43 29.04
CA LYS A 572 35.28 10.39 29.68
C LYS A 572 34.41 9.62 28.67
N TRP A 573 33.85 10.36 27.67
CA TRP A 573 33.05 9.70 26.61
C TRP A 573 33.93 8.83 25.71
N LEU A 574 35.17 9.28 25.41
CA LEU A 574 36.12 8.52 24.60
C LEU A 574 36.58 7.27 25.34
N GLU A 575 36.88 7.37 26.65
CA GLU A 575 37.26 6.23 27.52
C GLU A 575 36.11 5.21 27.56
N SER A 576 34.88 5.68 27.80
CA SER A 576 33.68 4.83 27.84
C SER A 576 33.45 4.10 26.50
N SER A 577 33.72 4.76 25.37
CA SER A 577 33.61 4.13 24.06
C SER A 577 34.69 3.04 23.84
N ALA A 578 35.91 3.29 24.30
CA ALA A 578 37.01 2.31 24.20
C ALA A 578 36.71 1.05 25.02
N GLU A 579 36.20 1.23 26.25
CA GLU A 579 35.78 0.11 27.13
C GLU A 579 34.60 -0.68 26.49
N ALA A 580 33.64 0.01 25.91
CA ALA A 580 32.53 -0.64 25.23
C ALA A 580 33.01 -1.48 24.03
N MET A 581 33.92 -0.95 23.23
CA MET A 581 34.50 -1.70 22.09
C MET A 581 35.28 -2.94 22.56
N GLU A 582 36.01 -2.82 23.66
CA GLU A 582 36.69 -3.99 24.24
C GLU A 582 35.72 -5.04 24.73
N LYS A 583 34.62 -4.59 25.40
CA LYS A 583 33.54 -5.47 25.86
C LYS A 583 32.86 -6.18 24.69
N TRP A 584 32.60 -5.43 23.59
CA TRP A 584 32.00 -5.98 22.36
C TRP A 584 32.85 -7.12 21.80
N ARG A 585 34.15 -6.89 21.64
CA ARG A 585 35.08 -7.92 21.12
C ARG A 585 35.08 -9.19 21.96
N LYS A 586 34.90 -9.06 23.30
CA LYS A 586 34.94 -10.18 24.24
C LYS A 586 33.59 -10.88 24.44
N GLY A 587 32.51 -10.12 24.47
CA GLY A 587 31.17 -10.60 24.90
C GLY A 587 30.00 -10.25 23.97
N GLY A 588 30.29 -9.69 22.79
CA GLY A 588 29.27 -9.34 21.82
C GLY A 588 28.61 -7.98 22.07
N ILE A 589 27.89 -7.50 21.06
CA ILE A 589 27.24 -6.17 21.04
C ILE A 589 26.27 -5.98 22.22
N PHE A 590 25.50 -6.99 22.56
CA PHE A 590 24.49 -6.93 23.64
C PHE A 590 25.16 -6.58 24.99
N ALA A 591 26.23 -7.30 25.36
CA ALA A 591 26.93 -7.07 26.62
C ALA A 591 27.61 -5.69 26.65
N ALA A 592 28.14 -5.23 25.50
CA ALA A 592 28.74 -3.90 25.38
C ALA A 592 27.72 -2.78 25.59
N VAL A 593 26.56 -2.86 24.89
CA VAL A 593 25.52 -1.84 25.00
C VAL A 593 24.91 -1.85 26.41
N GLN A 594 24.68 -3.02 27.03
CA GLN A 594 24.17 -3.11 28.41
C GLN A 594 25.12 -2.46 29.42
N GLN A 595 26.42 -2.76 29.34
CA GLN A 595 27.40 -2.15 30.24
C GLN A 595 27.43 -0.62 30.06
N PHE A 596 27.42 -0.15 28.80
CA PHE A 596 27.41 1.27 28.47
C PHE A 596 26.12 1.93 28.99
N ALA A 597 24.98 1.28 28.79
CA ALA A 597 23.65 1.78 29.22
C ALA A 597 23.58 1.94 30.74
N ALA A 598 24.07 0.96 31.47
CA ALA A 598 24.11 0.98 32.95
C ALA A 598 25.02 2.13 33.47
N ARG A 599 26.20 2.36 32.81
CA ARG A 599 27.13 3.43 33.20
C ARG A 599 26.53 4.83 32.95
N HIS A 600 25.66 4.97 31.96
CA HIS A 600 25.14 6.27 31.53
C HIS A 600 23.63 6.43 31.84
N ASP A 601 23.01 5.53 32.62
CA ASP A 601 21.62 5.55 33.06
C ASP A 601 20.62 5.64 31.91
N ILE A 602 20.91 5.00 30.76
CA ILE A 602 20.07 5.08 29.55
C ILE A 602 18.65 4.57 29.85
N GLU A 603 18.53 3.41 30.52
CA GLU A 603 17.23 2.81 30.82
C GLU A 603 16.36 3.72 31.71
N THR A 604 16.99 4.29 32.77
CA THR A 604 16.31 5.24 33.65
C THR A 604 15.84 6.49 32.89
N ARG A 605 16.64 6.95 31.94
CA ARG A 605 16.30 8.12 31.10
C ARG A 605 15.12 7.81 30.19
N LEU A 606 15.12 6.65 29.54
CA LEU A 606 14.02 6.22 28.66
C LEU A 606 12.71 6.11 29.46
N LEU A 607 12.76 5.56 30.68
CA LEU A 607 11.59 5.42 31.54
C LEU A 607 11.06 6.77 32.06
N LYS A 608 11.95 7.70 32.45
CA LYS A 608 11.56 9.03 32.96
C LYS A 608 10.74 9.86 31.96
N GLY A 609 10.90 9.59 30.68
CA GLY A 609 10.10 10.20 29.62
C GLY A 609 8.66 9.70 29.54
N GLY A 610 8.26 8.75 30.39
CA GLY A 610 6.93 8.12 30.37
C GLY A 610 6.75 7.27 29.11
N ASN A 611 7.81 6.74 28.55
CA ASN A 611 7.82 6.09 27.25
C ASN A 611 8.37 4.64 27.37
N GLU A 612 7.62 3.81 28.10
CA GLU A 612 7.93 2.37 28.26
C GLU A 612 8.19 1.69 26.92
N ARG A 613 7.48 2.16 25.88
CA ARG A 613 7.62 1.65 24.52
C ARG A 613 9.03 1.86 23.96
N SER A 614 9.69 3.00 24.23
CA SER A 614 11.05 3.24 23.77
C SER A 614 12.03 2.27 24.41
N LEU A 615 11.80 1.86 25.65
CA LEU A 615 12.61 0.85 26.32
C LEU A 615 12.38 -0.54 25.69
N THR A 616 11.14 -0.91 25.40
CA THR A 616 10.79 -2.16 24.71
C THR A 616 11.45 -2.20 23.32
N ASN A 617 11.32 -1.12 22.55
CA ASN A 617 11.94 -1.00 21.22
C ASN A 617 13.47 -1.11 21.30
N TYR A 618 14.07 -0.43 22.26
CA TYR A 618 15.51 -0.46 22.52
C TYR A 618 15.99 -1.90 22.72
N TYR A 619 15.34 -2.66 23.60
CA TYR A 619 15.69 -4.06 23.86
C TYR A 619 15.46 -4.94 22.64
N GLN A 620 14.36 -4.76 21.92
CA GLN A 620 14.06 -5.52 20.69
C GLN A 620 15.15 -5.30 19.64
N ILE A 621 15.62 -4.05 19.46
CA ILE A 621 16.73 -3.76 18.54
C ILE A 621 18.02 -4.41 19.02
N LEU A 622 18.28 -4.43 20.33
CA LEU A 622 19.47 -5.09 20.87
C LEU A 622 19.47 -6.60 20.63
N GLU A 623 18.29 -7.25 20.71
CA GLU A 623 18.13 -8.67 20.37
C GLU A 623 18.48 -8.93 18.90
N LEU A 624 17.93 -8.09 18.00
CA LEU A 624 18.23 -8.18 16.56
C LEU A 624 19.73 -7.97 16.27
N LEU A 625 20.34 -6.99 16.93
CA LEU A 625 21.78 -6.72 16.80
C LEU A 625 22.61 -7.90 17.33
N ALA A 626 22.21 -8.52 18.45
CA ALA A 626 22.93 -9.66 19.03
C ALA A 626 22.86 -10.88 18.10
N GLU A 627 21.70 -11.12 17.48
CA GLU A 627 21.51 -12.19 16.51
C GLU A 627 22.45 -12.02 15.30
N GLU A 628 22.45 -10.84 14.69
CA GLU A 628 23.31 -10.53 13.55
C GLU A 628 24.79 -10.55 13.91
N ASP A 629 25.17 -10.00 15.08
CA ASP A 629 26.57 -9.98 15.57
C ASP A 629 27.10 -11.40 15.76
N SER A 630 26.24 -12.34 16.20
CA SER A 630 26.62 -13.75 16.39
C SER A 630 27.05 -14.43 15.07
N GLN A 631 26.46 -13.99 13.96
CA GLN A 631 26.73 -14.55 12.62
C GLN A 631 27.99 -13.99 12.00
N SER A 632 28.19 -12.66 12.03
CA SER A 632 29.29 -12.01 11.31
C SER A 632 30.51 -11.67 12.18
N ARG A 633 30.33 -11.37 13.47
CA ARG A 633 31.37 -10.92 14.44
C ARG A 633 32.22 -9.75 13.93
N ASN A 634 31.68 -8.93 13.05
CA ASN A 634 32.38 -7.79 12.47
C ASN A 634 31.62 -6.51 12.81
N PRO A 635 32.15 -5.67 13.71
CA PRO A 635 31.47 -4.42 14.11
C PRO A 635 31.10 -3.49 12.96
N ALA A 636 31.95 -3.35 11.93
CA ALA A 636 31.66 -2.48 10.78
C ALA A 636 30.56 -3.07 9.90
N ALA A 637 30.53 -4.40 9.72
CA ALA A 637 29.46 -5.09 8.98
C ALA A 637 28.13 -4.95 9.72
N LEU A 638 28.12 -5.11 11.06
CA LEU A 638 26.92 -4.94 11.87
C LEU A 638 26.36 -3.50 11.77
N HIS A 639 27.23 -2.50 11.81
CA HIS A 639 26.82 -1.09 11.65
C HIS A 639 26.21 -0.83 10.25
N LYS A 640 26.83 -1.39 9.22
CA LYS A 640 26.30 -1.30 7.84
C LYS A 640 24.92 -1.95 7.75
N TRP A 641 24.78 -3.18 8.29
CA TRP A 641 23.51 -3.91 8.33
C TRP A 641 22.42 -3.08 9.02
N LEU A 642 22.71 -2.53 10.21
CA LEU A 642 21.72 -1.72 10.95
C LEU A 642 21.26 -0.50 10.11
N ASN A 643 22.20 0.20 9.45
CA ASN A 643 21.88 1.35 8.60
C ASN A 643 21.01 0.94 7.39
N GLU A 644 21.26 -0.24 6.84
CA GLU A 644 20.42 -0.81 5.77
C GLU A 644 19.00 -1.11 6.28
N GLN A 645 18.85 -1.71 7.47
CA GLN A 645 17.53 -1.97 8.06
C GLN A 645 16.77 -0.66 8.34
N ILE A 646 17.45 0.36 8.85
CA ILE A 646 16.89 1.70 9.06
C ILE A 646 16.41 2.29 7.72
N SER A 647 17.24 2.20 6.68
CA SER A 647 16.90 2.68 5.33
C SER A 647 15.69 1.94 4.75
N ARG A 648 15.62 0.60 4.93
CA ARG A 648 14.49 -0.23 4.52
C ARG A 648 13.20 0.21 5.23
N ALA A 649 13.26 0.41 6.54
CA ALA A 649 12.12 0.85 7.33
C ALA A 649 11.60 2.22 6.85
N ARG A 650 12.50 3.17 6.56
CA ARG A 650 12.16 4.50 6.05
C ARG A 650 11.56 4.48 4.65
N SER A 651 11.98 3.55 3.81
CA SER A 651 11.43 3.40 2.46
C SER A 651 10.11 2.62 2.41
N GLY A 652 9.55 2.28 3.56
CA GLY A 652 8.22 1.67 3.68
C GLY A 652 8.19 0.18 3.39
N HIS A 653 9.32 -0.51 3.48
CA HIS A 653 9.35 -1.97 3.38
C HIS A 653 8.66 -2.59 4.60
N PHE A 654 7.94 -3.68 4.37
CA PHE A 654 7.33 -4.42 5.46
C PHE A 654 8.43 -5.09 6.30
N PRO A 655 8.44 -4.86 7.62
CA PRO A 655 9.39 -5.52 8.48
C PRO A 655 9.11 -7.02 8.58
N SER A 656 10.13 -7.82 8.84
CA SER A 656 9.96 -9.22 9.27
C SER A 656 9.21 -9.25 10.61
N ASP A 657 8.71 -10.40 10.99
CA ASP A 657 7.98 -10.53 12.28
C ASP A 657 8.89 -10.16 13.45
N ALA A 658 10.18 -10.51 13.40
CA ALA A 658 11.16 -10.14 14.42
C ALA A 658 11.40 -8.60 14.49
N GLN A 659 11.29 -7.91 13.35
CA GLN A 659 11.48 -6.46 13.25
C GLN A 659 10.18 -5.67 13.52
N THR A 660 9.04 -6.35 13.60
CA THR A 660 7.75 -5.70 13.89
C THR A 660 7.68 -5.33 15.37
N ILE A 661 7.26 -4.11 15.63
CA ILE A 661 7.14 -3.60 17.02
C ILE A 661 6.25 -4.54 17.85
N ARG A 662 6.76 -4.97 18.99
CA ARG A 662 6.02 -5.81 19.96
C ARG A 662 4.94 -5.00 20.68
N LEU A 663 3.74 -5.57 20.82
CA LEU A 663 2.55 -4.86 21.26
C LEU A 663 2.03 -5.32 22.65
N GLU A 664 2.88 -5.86 23.50
CA GLU A 664 2.49 -6.50 24.78
C GLU A 664 1.72 -5.60 25.77
N SER A 665 1.89 -4.29 25.72
CA SER A 665 1.25 -3.35 26.67
C SER A 665 0.09 -2.53 26.06
N ASP A 666 -0.31 -2.78 24.80
CA ASP A 666 -1.15 -1.85 24.03
C ASP A 666 -2.66 -2.17 24.06
N GLU A 667 -3.09 -3.19 24.81
CA GLU A 667 -4.49 -3.62 24.87
C GLU A 667 -5.45 -2.51 25.31
N LYS A 668 -5.00 -1.64 26.21
CA LYS A 668 -5.81 -0.58 26.83
C LYS A 668 -5.65 0.78 26.16
N LEU A 669 -5.02 0.86 24.99
CA LEU A 669 -4.80 2.11 24.25
C LEU A 669 -5.81 2.28 23.12
N VAL A 670 -6.10 3.53 22.75
CA VAL A 670 -6.88 3.83 21.53
C VAL A 670 -6.10 3.33 20.31
N LYS A 671 -6.75 2.50 19.51
CA LYS A 671 -6.10 1.85 18.37
C LYS A 671 -6.27 2.70 17.11
N ILE A 672 -5.16 3.15 16.53
CA ILE A 672 -5.15 3.82 15.23
C ILE A 672 -4.73 2.75 14.21
N VAL A 673 -5.61 2.45 13.25
CA VAL A 673 -5.44 1.29 12.37
C VAL A 673 -5.60 1.72 10.91
N THR A 674 -4.68 1.32 10.04
CA THR A 674 -4.91 1.54 8.60
C THR A 674 -6.03 0.60 8.13
N MET A 675 -6.81 1.02 7.12
CA MET A 675 -7.91 0.21 6.58
C MET A 675 -7.44 -1.21 6.20
N HIS A 676 -6.26 -1.34 5.62
CA HIS A 676 -5.69 -2.64 5.27
C HIS A 676 -5.36 -3.51 6.51
N ALA A 677 -4.77 -2.90 7.53
CA ALA A 677 -4.43 -3.63 8.77
C ALA A 677 -5.66 -3.96 9.63
N SER A 678 -6.80 -3.28 9.38
CA SER A 678 -8.03 -3.52 10.12
C SER A 678 -8.82 -4.72 9.60
N LYS A 679 -8.48 -5.28 8.44
CA LYS A 679 -9.18 -6.42 7.85
C LYS A 679 -9.10 -7.63 8.80
N GLY A 680 -10.24 -8.29 9.03
CA GLY A 680 -10.34 -9.40 9.99
C GLY A 680 -10.54 -8.97 11.43
N LEU A 681 -10.29 -7.69 11.78
CA LEU A 681 -10.42 -7.19 13.16
C LEU A 681 -11.82 -6.62 13.40
N GLN A 682 -12.17 -6.45 14.68
CA GLN A 682 -13.47 -5.90 15.08
C GLN A 682 -13.30 -5.03 16.35
N TYR A 683 -14.04 -3.93 16.39
CA TYR A 683 -13.96 -2.96 17.49
C TYR A 683 -15.36 -2.48 17.89
N PRO A 684 -15.59 -2.29 19.21
CA PRO A 684 -16.88 -1.78 19.71
C PRO A 684 -17.26 -0.38 19.18
N LEU A 685 -16.27 0.51 19.08
CA LEU A 685 -16.49 1.90 18.63
C LEU A 685 -15.44 2.27 17.59
N VAL A 686 -15.90 2.68 16.39
CA VAL A 686 -15.02 2.94 15.24
C VAL A 686 -15.22 4.37 14.74
N TYR A 687 -14.14 5.09 14.54
CA TYR A 687 -14.09 6.43 13.94
C TYR A 687 -13.44 6.39 12.57
N CYS A 688 -14.03 7.04 11.57
CA CYS A 688 -13.53 7.12 10.19
C CYS A 688 -13.40 8.60 9.75
N PRO A 689 -12.42 9.35 10.30
CA PRO A 689 -12.36 10.81 10.09
C PRO A 689 -12.03 11.22 8.67
N PHE A 690 -11.41 10.36 7.86
CA PHE A 690 -10.92 10.67 6.52
C PHE A 690 -11.65 9.89 5.40
N ALA A 691 -12.80 9.28 5.68
CA ALA A 691 -13.57 8.51 4.68
C ALA A 691 -14.03 9.35 3.47
N TRP A 692 -14.13 10.68 3.63
CA TRP A 692 -14.51 11.63 2.58
C TRP A 692 -13.38 11.92 1.57
N ASP A 693 -12.12 11.72 1.97
CA ASP A 693 -10.96 12.15 1.17
C ASP A 693 -10.60 11.09 0.12
N THR A 694 -10.61 11.47 -1.14
CA THR A 694 -10.27 10.58 -2.25
C THR A 694 -8.88 10.92 -2.79
N LYS A 695 -8.10 9.88 -3.10
CA LYS A 695 -6.80 10.02 -3.76
C LYS A 695 -7.01 9.99 -5.28
N ASP A 696 -6.43 10.95 -5.96
CA ASP A 696 -6.42 10.99 -7.44
C ASP A 696 -5.24 10.13 -7.94
N ASN A 697 -5.53 8.98 -8.47
CA ASN A 697 -4.55 8.05 -9.04
C ASN A 697 -4.38 8.24 -10.57
N SER A 698 -4.95 9.30 -11.14
CA SER A 698 -4.80 9.60 -12.57
C SER A 698 -3.34 9.86 -12.98
N LYS A 699 -2.48 10.14 -12.01
CA LYS A 699 -1.05 10.49 -12.23
C LYS A 699 -0.11 9.28 -12.32
N GLU A 700 -0.61 8.07 -12.09
CA GLU A 700 0.22 6.86 -12.23
C GLU A 700 0.59 6.65 -13.70
N ASN A 701 1.86 6.40 -13.97
CA ASN A 701 2.41 6.25 -15.33
C ASN A 701 2.00 4.92 -15.97
N TRP A 702 1.84 3.87 -15.20
CA TRP A 702 1.45 2.54 -15.65
C TRP A 702 0.02 2.23 -15.24
N LYS A 703 -0.73 1.60 -16.13
CA LYS A 703 -2.13 1.20 -15.91
C LYS A 703 -2.26 -0.29 -16.18
N ILE A 704 -3.07 -0.97 -15.39
CA ILE A 704 -3.48 -2.35 -15.64
C ILE A 704 -4.88 -2.28 -16.23
N LEU A 705 -5.08 -2.89 -17.38
CA LEU A 705 -6.36 -2.97 -18.08
C LEU A 705 -6.76 -4.44 -18.16
N HIS A 706 -7.99 -4.74 -17.77
CA HIS A 706 -8.58 -6.06 -17.95
C HIS A 706 -9.41 -6.04 -19.23
N THR A 707 -9.03 -6.90 -20.17
CA THR A 707 -9.72 -6.99 -21.47
C THR A 707 -10.97 -7.89 -21.37
N ASP A 708 -11.84 -7.79 -22.34
CA ASP A 708 -13.06 -8.62 -22.41
C ASP A 708 -12.74 -10.14 -22.49
N ASN A 709 -11.54 -10.49 -22.90
CA ASN A 709 -11.04 -11.88 -22.96
C ASN A 709 -10.39 -12.34 -21.65
N HIS A 710 -10.58 -11.61 -20.56
CA HIS A 710 -10.01 -11.91 -19.23
C HIS A 710 -8.47 -11.84 -19.19
N GLU A 711 -7.84 -11.20 -20.17
CA GLU A 711 -6.39 -10.97 -20.15
C GLU A 711 -6.08 -9.67 -19.38
N THR A 712 -4.97 -9.69 -18.68
CA THR A 712 -4.51 -8.52 -17.90
C THR A 712 -3.35 -7.86 -18.66
N GLU A 713 -3.56 -6.62 -19.10
CA GLU A 713 -2.61 -5.89 -19.90
C GLU A 713 -2.02 -4.70 -19.14
N LEU A 714 -0.69 -4.58 -19.15
CA LEU A 714 0.02 -3.42 -18.59
C LEU A 714 0.35 -2.45 -19.71
N LEU A 715 -0.12 -1.23 -19.59
CA LEU A 715 0.09 -0.18 -20.60
C LEU A 715 0.47 1.14 -19.95
N ALA A 716 1.22 1.95 -20.65
CA ALA A 716 1.57 3.29 -20.18
C ALA A 716 0.36 4.24 -20.37
N LYS A 717 0.26 5.24 -19.52
CA LYS A 717 -0.80 6.25 -19.57
C LYS A 717 -0.94 6.90 -20.95
N SER A 718 0.18 7.16 -21.63
CA SER A 718 0.21 7.75 -22.95
C SER A 718 -0.35 6.84 -24.06
N GLN A 719 -0.40 5.54 -23.81
CA GLN A 719 -0.94 4.54 -24.74
C GLN A 719 -2.45 4.30 -24.56
N THR A 720 -3.06 4.97 -23.58
CA THR A 720 -4.44 4.72 -23.19
C THR A 720 -5.39 5.64 -23.96
N SER A 721 -6.35 5.08 -24.66
CA SER A 721 -7.43 5.83 -25.34
C SER A 721 -8.38 6.48 -24.33
N GLU A 722 -9.17 7.46 -24.76
CA GLU A 722 -10.19 8.09 -23.87
C GLU A 722 -11.22 7.08 -23.34
N ALA A 723 -11.60 6.10 -24.17
CA ALA A 723 -12.51 5.02 -23.77
C ALA A 723 -11.89 4.13 -22.68
N GLU A 724 -10.64 3.70 -22.89
CA GLU A 724 -9.88 2.92 -21.90
C GLU A 724 -9.63 3.72 -20.62
N LEU A 725 -9.35 5.02 -20.70
CA LEU A 725 -9.20 5.87 -19.53
C LEU A 725 -10.52 5.95 -18.72
N SER A 726 -11.64 6.00 -19.42
CA SER A 726 -12.97 5.96 -18.78
C SER A 726 -13.19 4.63 -18.08
N HIS A 727 -12.92 3.52 -18.75
CA HIS A 727 -13.02 2.16 -18.18
C HIS A 727 -12.10 2.00 -16.98
N LEU A 728 -10.85 2.41 -17.09
CA LEU A 728 -9.85 2.38 -15.99
C LEU A 728 -10.27 3.27 -14.80
N ALA A 729 -10.94 4.38 -15.07
CA ALA A 729 -11.45 5.24 -13.99
C ALA A 729 -12.57 4.53 -13.23
N ASP A 730 -13.40 3.77 -13.93
CA ASP A 730 -14.47 2.97 -13.34
C ASP A 730 -13.91 1.76 -12.59
N GLU A 731 -12.95 1.01 -13.18
CA GLU A 731 -12.23 -0.09 -12.50
C GLU A 731 -11.53 0.38 -11.23
N LYS A 732 -10.79 1.47 -11.29
CA LYS A 732 -10.07 2.03 -10.14
C LYS A 732 -11.03 2.57 -9.08
N THR A 733 -12.18 2.97 -9.50
CA THR A 733 -13.26 3.33 -8.60
C THR A 733 -13.74 2.10 -7.83
N ALA A 734 -13.86 1.00 -8.49
CA ALA A 734 -14.19 -0.28 -7.86
C ALA A 734 -13.09 -0.79 -6.91
N UNK A 735 -12.07 -0.77 -7.39
CA UNK A 735 -10.93 -1.23 -6.65
C UNK A 735 -10.61 -0.39 -5.47
N UNK A 736 -11.05 0.64 -5.52
CA UNK A 736 -10.91 1.53 -4.43
C UNK A 736 -12.10 1.49 -3.50
N UNK A 737 -12.71 0.68 -3.70
CA UNK A 737 -13.87 0.44 -2.95
C UNK A 737 -13.72 0.32 -1.48
N UNK A 738 -12.77 0.20 -1.27
CA UNK A 738 -12.51 0.32 0.07
C UNK A 738 -12.60 1.73 0.55
N THR A 739 -12.57 2.50 -0.32
CA THR A 739 -12.98 3.84 0.03
C THR A 739 -14.50 3.83 0.07
N PRO A 740 -15.15 4.27 1.13
CA PRO A 740 -16.61 4.18 1.20
C PRO A 740 -17.24 4.84 -0.05
N ALA A 741 -18.07 4.08 -0.73
CA ALA A 741 -18.85 4.55 -1.89
C ALA A 741 -19.71 5.79 -1.58
N LEU A 742 -19.82 6.11 -0.32
CA LEU A 742 -20.56 7.22 0.30
C LEU A 742 -20.03 8.61 -0.03
N CYS A 743 -18.76 8.73 -0.44
CA CYS A 743 -18.08 10.04 -0.50
C CYS A 743 -17.71 10.50 -1.91
N ARG A 744 -18.16 9.81 -2.96
CA ARG A 744 -17.81 10.20 -4.32
C ARG A 744 -18.80 11.20 -4.93
N PRO A 745 -18.28 12.31 -5.48
CA PRO A 745 -19.11 13.14 -6.35
C PRO A 745 -19.42 12.39 -7.66
N TYR A 746 -20.60 12.61 -8.20
CA TYR A 746 -21.09 12.08 -9.46
C TYR A 746 -20.03 12.17 -10.57
N PRO A 747 -19.86 11.14 -11.41
CA PRO A 747 -19.01 11.27 -12.59
C PRO A 747 -19.54 12.43 -13.47
N ARG A 748 -18.63 13.26 -13.89
CA ARG A 748 -18.95 14.41 -14.73
C ARG A 748 -19.34 13.93 -16.14
N ARG A 749 -20.65 13.71 -16.39
CA ARG A 749 -21.11 13.71 -17.78
C ARG A 749 -21.09 15.15 -18.28
N ARG A 750 -20.44 15.38 -19.40
CA ARG A 750 -20.42 16.65 -20.12
C ARG A 750 -21.83 17.00 -20.61
N THR A 751 -22.65 17.61 -19.79
CA THR A 751 -23.88 18.24 -20.24
C THR A 751 -24.10 19.54 -19.46
N ALA A 752 -24.08 20.61 -20.24
CA ALA A 752 -24.55 21.96 -19.98
C ALA A 752 -23.83 22.82 -18.92
N GLN A 753 -23.22 23.89 -19.42
CA GLN A 753 -22.53 24.94 -18.67
C GLN A 753 -23.36 25.61 -17.53
N HIS A 754 -24.66 25.48 -17.56
CA HIS A 754 -25.54 26.14 -16.55
C HIS A 754 -25.68 25.34 -15.23
N LEU A 755 -25.54 24.02 -15.27
CA LEU A 755 -25.57 23.20 -14.07
C LEU A 755 -24.22 23.27 -13.29
N ARG A 756 -23.13 23.62 -13.97
CA ARG A 756 -21.81 23.74 -13.34
C ARG A 756 -21.73 24.78 -12.22
N ARG A 757 -22.37 25.94 -12.38
CA ARG A 757 -22.32 27.01 -11.37
C ARG A 757 -23.13 26.71 -10.10
N ARG A 758 -24.21 25.94 -10.21
CA ARG A 758 -25.01 25.52 -9.04
C ARG A 758 -24.38 24.32 -8.30
N GLN A 759 -23.80 23.38 -9.05
CA GLN A 759 -23.17 22.21 -8.44
C GLN A 759 -21.82 22.55 -7.81
N GLN A 760 -21.00 23.41 -8.43
CA GLN A 760 -19.74 23.88 -7.83
C GLN A 760 -19.97 24.59 -6.49
N LYS A 761 -21.06 25.35 -6.34
CA LYS A 761 -21.42 26.01 -5.08
C LYS A 761 -21.91 25.04 -3.99
N LEU A 762 -22.45 23.89 -4.36
CA LEU A 762 -22.87 22.85 -3.41
C LEU A 762 -21.71 21.95 -2.97
N TYR A 763 -20.83 21.57 -3.91
CA TYR A 763 -19.73 20.62 -3.62
C TYR A 763 -18.59 21.24 -2.80
N ALA A 764 -18.36 22.52 -2.90
CA ALA A 764 -17.29 23.18 -2.16
C ALA A 764 -17.60 23.39 -0.67
N LYS A 765 -18.84 23.15 -0.23
CA LYS A 765 -19.26 23.43 1.16
C LYS A 765 -19.30 22.23 2.12
N GLN A 766 -18.97 21.01 1.66
CA GLN A 766 -19.33 19.82 2.43
C GLN A 766 -18.21 18.77 2.51
N SER A 767 -17.66 18.56 3.69
CA SER A 767 -16.72 17.46 4.01
C SER A 767 -17.33 16.57 5.10
N PHE A 768 -17.16 15.25 4.96
CA PHE A 768 -17.71 14.27 5.88
C PHE A 768 -16.68 13.79 6.91
N CYS A 769 -17.09 13.77 8.17
CA CYS A 769 -16.41 13.02 9.22
C CYS A 769 -17.44 12.17 9.98
N LEU A 770 -17.18 10.89 10.14
CA LEU A 770 -18.09 9.97 10.87
C LEU A 770 -17.83 10.06 12.37
N SER A 771 -18.61 10.85 13.07
CA SER A 771 -18.80 10.77 14.55
C SER A 771 -19.83 11.80 15.10
N ALA A 772 -20.29 11.62 16.25
CA ALA A 772 -21.49 11.90 17.00
C ALA A 772 -22.04 13.35 17.18
N ARG A 773 -23.29 13.38 17.39
CA ARG A 773 -24.23 14.32 18.08
C ARG A 773 -24.04 15.83 18.12
N ARG A 774 -25.11 16.55 17.76
CA ARG A 774 -25.44 17.91 18.25
C ARG A 774 -25.92 17.83 19.69
N PHE A 775 -25.25 18.53 20.60
CA PHE A 775 -25.87 18.96 21.86
C PHE A 775 -26.34 20.41 21.71
N ALA A 776 -27.65 20.58 21.73
CA ALA A 776 -28.24 21.89 21.95
C ALA A 776 -28.13 22.17 23.46
N GLY A 777 -27.43 23.22 23.85
CA GLY A 777 -27.59 23.78 25.18
C GLY A 777 -26.43 23.81 26.16
N CYS A 778 -25.18 23.90 25.71
CA CYS A 778 -24.10 24.32 26.64
C CYS A 778 -23.36 25.53 26.08
N ARG A 779 -23.73 26.71 26.59
CA ARG A 779 -22.90 27.89 26.43
C ARG A 779 -21.65 27.76 27.27
N PRO A 780 -20.45 28.07 26.81
CA PRO A 780 -19.28 28.11 27.69
C PRO A 780 -19.43 29.25 28.70
N ARG A 781 -19.37 28.90 29.99
CA ARG A 781 -19.22 29.90 31.04
C ARG A 781 -17.87 30.58 30.88
N LYS A 782 -17.90 31.88 30.64
CA LYS A 782 -16.70 32.73 30.72
C LYS A 782 -16.21 32.69 32.18
N ARG A 783 -15.07 32.09 32.40
CA ARG A 783 -14.33 32.30 33.66
C ARG A 783 -13.61 33.67 33.54
N GLN A 784 -13.98 34.60 34.40
CA GLN A 784 -13.18 35.79 34.64
C GLN A 784 -11.90 35.38 35.39
N PRO A 785 -10.76 35.98 35.04
CA PRO A 785 -9.55 35.75 35.84
C PRO A 785 -9.68 36.49 37.15
N LYS A 786 -9.55 35.74 38.24
CA LYS A 786 -9.22 36.37 39.53
C LYS A 786 -7.72 36.24 39.70
N LEU A 787 -7.11 37.33 40.10
CA LEU A 787 -5.76 37.63 40.53
C LEU A 787 -4.93 36.43 41.00
#